data_94a8e1720f9cd3a9d20d81cd62b38245
#
_entry.id   94a8e1720f9cd3a9d20d81cd62b38245
#
_cell.length_a   1.000
_cell.length_b   1.000
_cell.length_c   1.000
_cell.angle_alpha   90.00
_cell.angle_beta   90.00
_cell.angle_gamma   90.00
#
_symmetry.space_group_name_H-M   'P 1'
#
loop_
_entity.id
_entity.type
_entity.pdbx_description
1 polymer ?
#
loop_
_entity_poly.entity_id
_entity_poly.type
_entity_poly.pdbx_seq_one_letter_code
_entity_poly.pdbx_strand_id
1 'polypeptide(L)'
;MAKALYDHGKFVRVVDVNPLSAFPQSQHICTEILVGNLCDLAFCKRSVRGVDVVLHFAATMGGMGVIHEKNEHIIYRENATMTQNLLSASLEAGVRTFFYASSACVYPVSLQGDLQADVYLKEGDAWHGNIPDPQGLYGLEKLSSELLLLRGASGMAVHIARFHNVYGPRGAWMNGREKAPAAMLRKAFAAQMLAEPSATMEIWGDGEQRRSFLYIDDCVDAVLLLLESSCHTPINIGSDQAVTIDYLAKVAVRCASLQMERITFDHICASRPIGVSSRNSDNDFVTQTLHWSPKVSLEEGMKRTAVWISREMQEMVSGMDDPKRKSTLHDLQRSQLVDLTHGYITFAVLLPITSRGSEPPSQCLSFLETFAESLERTTWRDVHQIGGIHFEVKVYLAIDEDDAFLRGCNDNGINIAEAVLLSKNIPNVVVEICNHPRGHVCAIWRQCAKRAWQDGCDYFVLMGDDVVLMDEGWMRDAHSQFAEISQRGKVPHGFGCVAFTDISFPGMPTFPIVHRTHMDIFVGDVIPDSFINQDGDPFLYQLYRRWNCSAMFSSRISNGIGGSLPARYVKQHANGWTFGPLDRATITTEKWLLLHCPTVQRPLTIDVVIPSYRVQLPFLDRILGLQPSPTCTVMFIIIIDDPLSPSIWELQKKYAHRADVRIRINKQNLGASAARNIGMKESAAEWIIFLDDDVLPDEHLLQEAENAIREHPKAAGFIGNVHFPPADTIFKTAVHLAGVTYFWNIAEKLAGDAKADMPWGVTANLIARRIEDGVEYGLQFPKTGGGEDIDFVYRKRKHFMNRGGEGFHAAPGVLATHPWWNGGKRSYWRFYMWSKGDGHLIKMYPELTYSDDAPNSAELLLISAIITAVGLLTYVFTGVTLPLVSGIQLAAMTLAGNVAHDMFRHLYRDKRCTTEIGSTLTGSKWIIAVIESAVIRVASEVGRLIGQLERQEFSSLGKRFEWFTYRAGKGPMNEERMNSRQRFFMVITMFVVSLAIVYKYE
;
A
#
# COMPACT_ATOMS: atom_id res chain seq x y z
N MET A 1 13.61 -4.13 -42.49
CA MET A 1 13.03 -3.51 -43.74
C MET A 1 13.15 -1.99 -43.69
N ALA A 2 12.55 -1.27 -42.72
CA ALA A 2 12.61 0.20 -42.67
C ALA A 2 14.03 0.74 -42.74
N LYS A 3 14.96 0.21 -41.88
CA LYS A 3 16.37 0.57 -41.93
C LYS A 3 17.03 0.31 -43.27
N ALA A 4 16.77 -0.83 -43.88
CA ALA A 4 17.35 -1.17 -45.18
C ALA A 4 16.95 -0.16 -46.27
N LEU A 5 15.66 0.22 -46.32
CA LEU A 5 15.17 1.24 -47.24
C LEU A 5 15.73 2.63 -46.96
N TYR A 6 15.83 3.00 -45.69
CA TYR A 6 16.41 4.27 -45.27
C TYR A 6 17.90 4.38 -45.63
N ASP A 7 18.67 3.31 -45.41
CA ASP A 7 20.07 3.23 -45.77
C ASP A 7 20.29 3.32 -47.29
N HIS A 8 19.28 2.90 -48.09
CA HIS A 8 19.23 3.11 -49.54
C HIS A 8 18.76 4.51 -49.94
N GLY A 9 18.68 5.45 -49.03
CA GLY A 9 18.32 6.84 -49.31
C GLY A 9 16.86 7.09 -49.64
N LYS A 10 15.94 6.17 -49.31
CA LYS A 10 14.50 6.35 -49.49
C LYS A 10 13.89 7.16 -48.35
N PHE A 11 12.86 7.95 -48.66
CA PHE A 11 11.97 8.48 -47.63
C PHE A 11 11.15 7.33 -47.04
N VAL A 12 11.30 7.07 -45.78
CA VAL A 12 10.62 5.95 -45.08
C VAL A 12 9.73 6.47 -43.98
N ARG A 13 8.42 6.23 -44.09
CA ARG A 13 7.42 6.42 -43.06
C ARG A 13 7.09 5.06 -42.44
N VAL A 14 7.37 4.91 -41.15
CA VAL A 14 6.96 3.74 -40.38
C VAL A 14 5.61 4.05 -39.74
N VAL A 15 4.68 3.09 -39.80
CA VAL A 15 3.35 3.18 -39.20
C VAL A 15 3.18 1.97 -38.30
N ASP A 16 2.93 2.19 -37.03
CA ASP A 16 2.77 1.12 -36.02
C ASP A 16 1.78 1.55 -34.94
N VAL A 17 1.21 0.60 -34.20
CA VAL A 17 0.45 0.87 -32.98
C VAL A 17 1.38 1.12 -31.79
N ASN A 18 2.64 0.65 -31.87
CA ASN A 18 3.64 0.84 -30.81
C ASN A 18 4.16 2.29 -30.80
N PRO A 19 4.40 2.88 -29.62
CA PRO A 19 4.91 4.24 -29.52
C PRO A 19 6.36 4.37 -29.96
N LEU A 20 6.82 5.61 -30.14
CA LEU A 20 8.18 5.94 -30.56
C LEU A 20 9.25 5.34 -29.67
N SER A 21 8.99 5.22 -28.37
CA SER A 21 9.89 4.60 -27.39
C SER A 21 10.17 3.11 -27.65
N ALA A 22 9.29 2.43 -28.40
CA ALA A 22 9.52 1.05 -28.83
C ALA A 22 10.66 0.91 -29.87
N PHE A 23 11.03 2.02 -30.49
CA PHE A 23 12.05 2.04 -31.52
C PHE A 23 13.37 2.54 -30.94
N PRO A 24 14.52 1.94 -31.33
CA PRO A 24 15.83 2.38 -30.81
C PRO A 24 16.14 3.81 -31.28
N GLN A 25 16.06 4.77 -30.37
CA GLN A 25 16.33 6.20 -30.66
C GLN A 25 17.77 6.49 -31.10
N SER A 26 18.71 5.60 -30.79
CA SER A 26 20.12 5.72 -31.16
C SER A 26 20.42 5.39 -32.62
N GLN A 27 19.46 4.88 -33.40
CA GLN A 27 19.61 4.50 -34.80
C GLN A 27 18.56 5.19 -35.64
N HIS A 28 18.97 5.97 -36.63
CA HIS A 28 18.07 6.47 -37.68
C HIS A 28 17.60 5.28 -38.53
N ILE A 29 16.39 4.79 -38.28
CA ILE A 29 15.80 3.65 -38.99
C ILE A 29 14.78 4.08 -40.05
N CYS A 30 14.32 5.31 -40.01
CA CYS A 30 13.32 5.85 -40.92
C CYS A 30 13.33 7.38 -40.91
N THR A 31 12.57 8.01 -41.80
CA THR A 31 12.42 9.45 -41.88
C THR A 31 11.32 9.95 -40.97
N GLU A 32 10.22 9.22 -40.82
CA GLU A 32 9.04 9.60 -40.06
C GLU A 32 8.39 8.37 -39.42
N ILE A 33 7.84 8.54 -38.23
CA ILE A 33 7.03 7.50 -37.56
C ILE A 33 5.65 8.08 -37.23
N LEU A 34 4.60 7.34 -37.57
CA LEU A 34 3.22 7.62 -37.22
C LEU A 34 2.69 6.50 -36.32
N VAL A 35 2.20 6.86 -35.16
CA VAL A 35 1.62 5.91 -34.20
C VAL A 35 0.10 5.95 -34.31
N GLY A 36 -0.54 4.78 -34.52
CA GLY A 36 -1.98 4.64 -34.61
C GLY A 36 -2.44 3.30 -35.16
N ASN A 37 -3.76 3.07 -35.17
CA ASN A 37 -4.37 1.80 -35.52
C ASN A 37 -4.89 1.84 -36.96
N LEU A 38 -4.45 0.91 -37.80
CA LEU A 38 -4.91 0.76 -39.20
C LEU A 38 -6.35 0.22 -39.34
N CYS A 39 -6.99 -0.19 -38.27
CA CYS A 39 -8.44 -0.41 -38.26
C CYS A 39 -9.23 0.91 -38.36
N ASP A 40 -8.59 2.06 -38.16
CA ASP A 40 -9.16 3.38 -38.41
C ASP A 40 -8.85 3.85 -39.84
N LEU A 41 -9.89 4.00 -40.68
CA LEU A 41 -9.76 4.44 -42.05
C LEU A 41 -9.17 5.87 -42.17
N ALA A 42 -9.53 6.76 -41.24
CA ALA A 42 -9.00 8.14 -41.25
C ALA A 42 -7.50 8.15 -40.99
N PHE A 43 -7.03 7.29 -40.10
CA PHE A 43 -5.60 7.10 -39.83
C PHE A 43 -4.90 6.47 -41.04
N CYS A 44 -5.48 5.47 -41.70
CA CYS A 44 -4.95 4.91 -42.97
C CYS A 44 -4.75 5.99 -44.02
N LYS A 45 -5.74 6.85 -44.25
CA LYS A 45 -5.64 7.97 -45.20
C LYS A 45 -4.49 8.93 -44.89
N ARG A 46 -4.27 9.23 -43.61
CA ARG A 46 -3.11 10.03 -43.19
C ARG A 46 -1.79 9.30 -43.45
N SER A 47 -1.76 8.02 -43.14
CA SER A 47 -0.56 7.19 -43.24
C SER A 47 -0.02 7.03 -44.66
N VAL A 48 -0.88 6.95 -45.65
CA VAL A 48 -0.49 6.76 -47.08
C VAL A 48 -0.33 8.07 -47.83
N ARG A 49 -0.56 9.22 -47.25
CA ARG A 49 -0.48 10.51 -47.92
C ARG A 49 0.93 10.82 -48.38
N GLY A 50 1.10 11.02 -49.70
CA GLY A 50 2.38 11.38 -50.33
C GLY A 50 3.43 10.26 -50.33
N VAL A 51 3.02 8.99 -50.27
CA VAL A 51 3.92 7.83 -50.46
C VAL A 51 3.63 7.14 -51.81
N ASP A 52 4.66 6.58 -52.41
CA ASP A 52 4.58 5.86 -53.71
C ASP A 52 4.40 4.36 -53.49
N VAL A 53 4.92 3.82 -52.39
CA VAL A 53 4.98 2.39 -52.10
C VAL A 53 4.48 2.13 -50.69
N VAL A 54 3.53 1.21 -50.56
CA VAL A 54 3.02 0.73 -49.25
C VAL A 54 3.54 -0.68 -49.01
N LEU A 55 4.18 -0.90 -47.87
CA LEU A 55 4.62 -2.22 -47.40
C LEU A 55 3.76 -2.64 -46.22
N HIS A 56 2.75 -3.45 -46.44
CA HIS A 56 1.80 -3.88 -45.43
C HIS A 56 2.29 -5.12 -44.70
N PHE A 57 3.00 -4.91 -43.58
CA PHE A 57 3.43 -5.94 -42.64
C PHE A 57 2.54 -6.02 -41.40
N ALA A 58 1.72 -4.99 -41.15
CA ALA A 58 0.89 -4.93 -39.97
C ALA A 58 -0.13 -6.09 -39.92
N ALA A 59 -0.20 -6.78 -38.80
CA ALA A 59 -1.16 -7.85 -38.59
C ALA A 59 -1.24 -8.15 -37.07
N THR A 60 -2.45 -8.47 -36.59
CA THR A 60 -2.65 -9.14 -35.31
C THR A 60 -2.23 -10.60 -35.50
N MET A 61 -1.01 -10.93 -35.07
CA MET A 61 -0.39 -12.24 -35.29
C MET A 61 0.66 -12.57 -34.21
N GLY A 62 1.12 -13.82 -34.21
CA GLY A 62 2.17 -14.28 -33.31
C GLY A 62 2.58 -15.72 -33.62
N GLY A 63 3.15 -16.39 -32.60
CA GLY A 63 3.34 -17.85 -32.59
C GLY A 63 2.02 -18.59 -32.28
N MET A 64 2.13 -19.89 -32.01
CA MET A 64 0.96 -20.71 -31.64
C MET A 64 0.31 -20.25 -30.33
N GLY A 65 1.03 -19.47 -29.49
CA GLY A 65 0.46 -18.87 -28.31
C GLY A 65 -0.62 -17.82 -28.60
N VAL A 66 -0.63 -17.21 -29.79
CA VAL A 66 -1.62 -16.21 -30.25
C VAL A 66 -2.60 -16.84 -31.26
N ILE A 67 -2.07 -17.60 -32.25
CA ILE A 67 -2.89 -18.17 -33.33
C ILE A 67 -3.47 -19.50 -32.86
N HIS A 68 -4.59 -19.43 -32.15
CA HIS A 68 -5.37 -20.60 -31.72
C HIS A 68 -6.88 -20.30 -31.77
N GLU A 69 -7.68 -21.33 -31.65
CA GLU A 69 -9.15 -21.30 -31.90
C GLU A 69 -9.89 -20.15 -31.20
N LYS A 70 -9.56 -19.84 -29.97
CA LYS A 70 -10.24 -18.75 -29.23
C LYS A 70 -10.03 -17.38 -29.85
N ASN A 71 -8.91 -17.14 -30.51
CA ASN A 71 -8.52 -15.84 -31.04
C ASN A 71 -8.84 -15.67 -32.52
N GLU A 72 -9.14 -16.74 -33.22
CA GLU A 72 -9.22 -16.74 -34.66
C GLU A 72 -10.17 -15.69 -35.25
N HIS A 73 -11.37 -15.51 -34.65
CA HIS A 73 -12.36 -14.57 -35.16
C HIS A 73 -11.92 -13.10 -35.00
N ILE A 74 -11.17 -12.79 -33.91
CA ILE A 74 -10.64 -11.44 -33.68
C ILE A 74 -9.52 -11.17 -34.67
N ILE A 75 -8.60 -12.12 -34.83
CA ILE A 75 -7.48 -12.04 -35.77
C ILE A 75 -8.00 -11.83 -37.19
N TYR A 76 -9.00 -12.61 -37.60
CA TYR A 76 -9.62 -12.46 -38.94
C TYR A 76 -10.21 -11.06 -39.12
N ARG A 77 -11.05 -10.61 -38.19
CA ARG A 77 -11.71 -9.31 -38.23
C ARG A 77 -10.72 -8.16 -38.34
N GLU A 78 -9.72 -8.12 -37.45
CA GLU A 78 -8.77 -7.01 -37.40
C GLU A 78 -7.88 -6.97 -38.62
N ASN A 79 -7.30 -8.10 -39.02
CA ASN A 79 -6.43 -8.16 -40.19
C ASN A 79 -7.16 -7.83 -41.48
N ALA A 80 -8.36 -8.38 -41.67
CA ALA A 80 -9.19 -8.06 -42.83
C ALA A 80 -9.56 -6.56 -42.87
N THR A 81 -9.91 -5.96 -41.72
CA THR A 81 -10.24 -4.53 -41.64
C THR A 81 -9.02 -3.67 -41.96
N MET A 82 -7.85 -3.97 -41.42
CA MET A 82 -6.61 -3.24 -41.69
C MET A 82 -6.28 -3.29 -43.20
N THR A 83 -6.33 -4.47 -43.81
CA THR A 83 -6.00 -4.65 -45.21
C THR A 83 -6.98 -3.90 -46.13
N GLN A 84 -8.30 -3.99 -45.87
CA GLN A 84 -9.34 -3.28 -46.62
C GLN A 84 -9.19 -1.76 -46.50
N ASN A 85 -9.00 -1.23 -45.28
CA ASN A 85 -8.84 0.20 -45.07
C ASN A 85 -7.57 0.74 -45.76
N LEU A 86 -6.48 0.01 -45.63
CA LEU A 86 -5.20 0.42 -46.19
C LEU A 86 -5.20 0.36 -47.71
N LEU A 87 -5.81 -0.67 -48.31
CA LEU A 87 -6.03 -0.76 -49.77
C LEU A 87 -6.88 0.40 -50.25
N SER A 88 -8.01 0.66 -49.63
CA SER A 88 -8.91 1.76 -50.00
C SER A 88 -8.21 3.13 -49.91
N ALA A 89 -7.49 3.38 -48.84
CA ALA A 89 -6.72 4.62 -48.64
C ALA A 89 -5.58 4.75 -49.70
N SER A 90 -4.91 3.64 -50.04
CA SER A 90 -3.83 3.61 -51.02
C SER A 90 -4.31 3.90 -52.43
N LEU A 91 -5.46 3.37 -52.85
CA LEU A 91 -6.10 3.65 -54.16
C LEU A 91 -6.50 5.13 -54.23
N GLU A 92 -7.13 5.66 -53.21
CA GLU A 92 -7.52 7.07 -53.16
C GLU A 92 -6.31 8.04 -53.19
N ALA A 93 -5.18 7.64 -52.58
CA ALA A 93 -3.97 8.44 -52.55
C ALA A 93 -3.09 8.28 -53.82
N GLY A 94 -3.40 7.35 -54.74
CA GLY A 94 -2.61 7.12 -55.95
C GLY A 94 -1.30 6.40 -55.71
N VAL A 95 -1.22 5.53 -54.70
CA VAL A 95 -0.07 4.66 -54.42
C VAL A 95 0.22 3.78 -55.64
N ARG A 96 1.46 3.67 -56.04
CA ARG A 96 1.87 2.94 -57.25
C ARG A 96 2.15 1.47 -57.00
N THR A 97 2.66 1.12 -55.83
CA THR A 97 3.04 -0.26 -55.47
C THR A 97 2.53 -0.63 -54.08
N PHE A 98 1.96 -1.80 -53.96
CA PHE A 98 1.48 -2.36 -52.70
C PHE A 98 2.11 -3.74 -52.47
N PHE A 99 2.91 -3.82 -51.39
CA PHE A 99 3.44 -5.10 -50.93
C PHE A 99 2.59 -5.64 -49.79
N TYR A 100 2.30 -6.94 -49.81
CA TYR A 100 1.53 -7.64 -48.80
C TYR A 100 2.32 -8.81 -48.20
N ALA A 101 2.41 -8.80 -46.87
CA ALA A 101 2.96 -9.90 -46.09
C ALA A 101 1.87 -10.98 -45.87
N SER A 102 1.82 -11.97 -46.72
CA SER A 102 1.04 -13.17 -46.55
C SER A 102 1.79 -14.22 -45.72
N SER A 103 1.27 -15.41 -45.57
CA SER A 103 1.77 -16.44 -44.69
C SER A 103 1.67 -17.83 -45.30
N ALA A 104 2.55 -18.74 -44.92
CA ALA A 104 2.44 -20.16 -45.19
C ALA A 104 1.20 -20.84 -44.54
N CYS A 105 0.45 -20.11 -43.72
CA CYS A 105 -0.85 -20.59 -43.17
C CYS A 105 -1.96 -20.63 -44.24
N VAL A 106 -1.77 -20.05 -45.42
CA VAL A 106 -2.69 -20.15 -46.56
C VAL A 106 -2.79 -21.55 -47.14
N TYR A 107 -1.78 -22.39 -46.91
CA TYR A 107 -1.73 -23.74 -47.46
C TYR A 107 -2.67 -24.71 -46.74
N PRO A 108 -3.28 -25.67 -47.46
CA PRO A 108 -4.19 -26.67 -46.91
C PRO A 108 -3.54 -27.48 -45.79
N VAL A 109 -4.30 -27.63 -44.69
CA VAL A 109 -3.87 -28.47 -43.55
C VAL A 109 -3.72 -29.93 -43.97
N SER A 110 -4.55 -30.41 -44.89
CA SER A 110 -4.52 -31.79 -45.42
C SER A 110 -3.17 -32.16 -46.04
N LEU A 111 -2.44 -31.20 -46.61
CA LEU A 111 -1.10 -31.45 -47.19
C LEU A 111 0.03 -31.48 -46.17
N GLN A 112 -0.24 -31.12 -44.93
CA GLN A 112 0.75 -30.87 -43.89
C GLN A 112 0.66 -31.89 -42.71
N GLY A 113 -0.03 -33.01 -42.94
CA GLY A 113 -0.30 -34.01 -41.87
C GLY A 113 0.75 -35.11 -41.72
N ASP A 114 1.69 -35.26 -42.67
CA ASP A 114 2.68 -36.34 -42.64
C ASP A 114 3.91 -35.93 -41.82
N LEU A 115 4.25 -36.70 -40.79
CA LEU A 115 5.46 -36.51 -39.95
C LEU A 115 6.69 -37.20 -40.56
N GLN A 116 6.52 -38.15 -41.45
CA GLN A 116 7.60 -38.98 -42.02
C GLN A 116 8.20 -38.41 -43.30
N ALA A 117 7.54 -37.43 -43.92
CA ALA A 117 8.01 -36.79 -45.15
C ALA A 117 8.24 -35.29 -44.98
N ASP A 118 9.29 -34.76 -45.58
CA ASP A 118 9.45 -33.31 -45.71
C ASP A 118 8.45 -32.80 -46.75
N VAL A 119 7.41 -32.12 -46.30
CA VAL A 119 6.38 -31.54 -47.17
C VAL A 119 6.86 -30.20 -47.74
N TYR A 120 7.14 -30.12 -49.02
CA TYR A 120 7.48 -28.93 -49.77
C TYR A 120 6.23 -28.29 -50.37
N LEU A 121 5.84 -27.11 -49.90
CA LEU A 121 4.64 -26.40 -50.29
C LEU A 121 4.94 -25.48 -51.49
N LYS A 122 4.28 -25.73 -52.65
CA LYS A 122 4.37 -24.90 -53.84
C LYS A 122 3.27 -23.83 -53.87
N GLU A 123 3.50 -22.72 -54.53
CA GLU A 123 2.57 -21.59 -54.57
C GLU A 123 1.17 -21.99 -55.06
N GLY A 124 1.11 -22.92 -55.99
CA GLY A 124 -0.18 -23.50 -56.51
C GLY A 124 -0.99 -24.30 -55.49
N ASP A 125 -0.33 -24.86 -54.46
CA ASP A 125 -0.96 -25.76 -53.49
C ASP A 125 -2.01 -25.08 -52.61
N ALA A 126 -1.93 -23.73 -52.48
CA ALA A 126 -2.94 -22.95 -51.74
C ALA A 126 -4.36 -23.12 -52.30
N TRP A 127 -4.49 -23.56 -53.55
CA TRP A 127 -5.74 -23.80 -54.27
C TRP A 127 -5.98 -25.29 -54.53
N HIS A 128 -5.26 -26.17 -53.82
CA HIS A 128 -5.44 -27.62 -53.99
C HIS A 128 -6.78 -28.05 -53.48
N GLY A 129 -7.52 -28.86 -54.28
CA GLY A 129 -8.87 -29.33 -53.96
C GLY A 129 -9.99 -28.38 -54.40
N ASN A 130 -11.24 -28.73 -54.07
CA ASN A 130 -12.44 -27.99 -54.49
C ASN A 130 -12.74 -26.79 -53.56
N ILE A 131 -12.31 -26.87 -52.30
CA ILE A 131 -12.52 -25.84 -51.30
C ILE A 131 -11.15 -25.60 -50.62
N PRO A 132 -10.68 -24.34 -50.56
CA PRO A 132 -9.49 -24.02 -49.78
C PRO A 132 -9.64 -24.46 -48.34
N ASP A 133 -8.60 -25.12 -47.80
CA ASP A 133 -8.53 -25.60 -46.39
C ASP A 133 -7.32 -25.02 -45.67
N PRO A 134 -7.20 -23.70 -45.59
CA PRO A 134 -6.07 -23.04 -44.92
C PRO A 134 -6.07 -23.28 -43.42
N GLN A 135 -4.92 -23.01 -42.78
CA GLN A 135 -4.79 -23.20 -41.33
C GLN A 135 -5.61 -22.16 -40.53
N GLY A 136 -6.81 -22.53 -40.14
CA GLY A 136 -7.73 -21.73 -39.37
C GLY A 136 -8.19 -20.42 -40.02
N LEU A 137 -8.86 -19.58 -39.24
CA LEU A 137 -9.33 -18.27 -39.76
C LEU A 137 -8.17 -17.32 -40.09
N TYR A 138 -7.01 -17.45 -39.43
CA TYR A 138 -5.84 -16.66 -39.80
C TYR A 138 -5.34 -16.97 -41.21
N GLY A 139 -5.22 -18.25 -41.55
CA GLY A 139 -4.84 -18.65 -42.90
C GLY A 139 -5.90 -18.24 -43.96
N LEU A 140 -7.17 -18.34 -43.63
CA LEU A 140 -8.27 -17.91 -44.48
C LEU A 140 -8.27 -16.37 -44.70
N GLU A 141 -7.99 -15.58 -43.65
CA GLU A 141 -7.85 -14.11 -43.79
C GLU A 141 -6.72 -13.77 -44.78
N LYS A 142 -5.55 -14.37 -44.58
CA LYS A 142 -4.41 -14.15 -45.48
C LYS A 142 -4.72 -14.49 -46.92
N LEU A 143 -5.34 -15.64 -47.17
CA LEU A 143 -5.72 -16.07 -48.50
C LEU A 143 -6.80 -15.15 -49.15
N SER A 144 -7.79 -14.74 -48.33
CA SER A 144 -8.83 -13.79 -48.76
C SER A 144 -8.23 -12.42 -49.10
N SER A 145 -7.27 -11.93 -48.31
CA SER A 145 -6.56 -10.69 -48.57
C SER A 145 -5.68 -10.74 -49.83
N GLU A 146 -5.02 -11.88 -50.09
CA GLU A 146 -4.34 -12.09 -51.39
C GLU A 146 -5.29 -11.89 -52.58
N LEU A 147 -6.46 -12.53 -52.56
CA LEU A 147 -7.48 -12.38 -53.60
C LEU A 147 -8.02 -10.96 -53.74
N LEU A 148 -8.29 -10.31 -52.60
CA LEU A 148 -8.73 -8.92 -52.53
C LEU A 148 -7.72 -8.00 -53.26
N LEU A 149 -6.44 -8.12 -52.92
CA LEU A 149 -5.40 -7.30 -53.53
C LEU A 149 -5.18 -7.59 -55.00
N LEU A 150 -5.14 -8.86 -55.42
CA LEU A 150 -4.95 -9.26 -56.81
C LEU A 150 -6.10 -8.80 -57.73
N ARG A 151 -7.31 -8.67 -57.22
CA ARG A 151 -8.50 -8.28 -57.98
C ARG A 151 -8.95 -6.84 -57.76
N GLY A 152 -8.66 -6.28 -56.55
CA GLY A 152 -9.15 -4.98 -56.15
C GLY A 152 -8.18 -3.84 -56.40
N ALA A 153 -6.89 -4.08 -56.55
CA ALA A 153 -5.86 -3.05 -56.69
C ALA A 153 -5.67 -2.57 -58.14
N SER A 154 -6.74 -2.15 -58.80
CA SER A 154 -6.70 -1.66 -60.17
C SER A 154 -5.76 -0.48 -60.37
N GLY A 155 -4.80 -0.60 -61.30
CA GLY A 155 -3.80 0.45 -61.59
C GLY A 155 -2.61 0.52 -60.62
N MET A 156 -2.51 -0.38 -59.62
CA MET A 156 -1.43 -0.48 -58.67
C MET A 156 -0.68 -1.79 -58.79
N ALA A 157 0.64 -1.80 -58.81
CA ALA A 157 1.44 -3.02 -58.80
C ALA A 157 1.34 -3.71 -57.43
N VAL A 158 1.00 -4.99 -57.39
CA VAL A 158 0.87 -5.76 -56.17
C VAL A 158 1.96 -6.82 -56.10
N HIS A 159 2.68 -6.90 -54.99
CA HIS A 159 3.64 -7.95 -54.64
C HIS A 159 3.20 -8.68 -53.41
N ILE A 160 3.11 -10.02 -53.43
CA ILE A 160 2.66 -10.84 -52.30
C ILE A 160 3.72 -11.85 -51.93
N ALA A 161 4.21 -11.80 -50.70
CA ALA A 161 5.15 -12.75 -50.12
C ALA A 161 4.46 -13.68 -49.09
N ARG A 162 4.54 -15.00 -49.31
CA ARG A 162 4.10 -16.02 -48.36
C ARG A 162 5.28 -16.40 -47.48
N PHE A 163 5.33 -15.81 -46.27
CA PHE A 163 6.43 -16.02 -45.33
C PHE A 163 6.36 -17.36 -44.61
N HIS A 164 7.48 -18.10 -44.56
CA HIS A 164 7.69 -19.31 -43.76
C HIS A 164 8.54 -19.00 -42.55
N ASN A 165 7.96 -18.96 -41.36
CA ASN A 165 8.58 -18.80 -40.02
C ASN A 165 9.85 -17.94 -40.00
N VAL A 166 9.69 -16.65 -40.22
CA VAL A 166 10.81 -15.68 -40.12
C VAL A 166 11.17 -15.46 -38.64
N TYR A 167 12.49 -15.44 -38.35
CA TYR A 167 13.03 -15.17 -37.01
C TYR A 167 14.30 -14.33 -37.05
N GLY A 168 14.67 -13.74 -35.93
CA GLY A 168 15.90 -12.95 -35.81
C GLY A 168 15.87 -11.96 -34.66
N PRO A 169 16.93 -11.19 -34.44
CA PRO A 169 16.99 -10.12 -33.46
C PRO A 169 15.87 -9.09 -33.66
N ARG A 170 15.41 -8.49 -32.56
CA ARG A 170 14.31 -7.50 -32.49
C ARG A 170 12.93 -8.03 -32.87
N GLY A 171 12.77 -9.35 -33.02
CA GLY A 171 11.47 -10.00 -33.10
C GLY A 171 10.86 -10.21 -31.71
N ALA A 172 9.55 -10.54 -31.65
CA ALA A 172 8.92 -10.93 -30.37
C ALA A 172 9.65 -12.16 -29.79
N TRP A 173 10.00 -12.08 -28.51
CA TRP A 173 10.73 -13.13 -27.81
C TRP A 173 10.04 -13.60 -26.51
N MET A 174 8.97 -12.94 -26.09
CA MET A 174 8.17 -13.27 -24.90
C MET A 174 6.68 -12.96 -25.11
N ASN A 175 5.86 -13.19 -24.07
CA ASN A 175 4.43 -12.85 -24.00
C ASN A 175 3.54 -13.63 -24.99
N GLY A 176 3.93 -14.86 -25.38
CA GLY A 176 3.14 -15.74 -26.24
C GLY A 176 3.15 -15.39 -27.74
N ARG A 177 3.74 -14.25 -28.13
CA ARG A 177 3.88 -13.84 -29.55
C ARG A 177 5.07 -14.46 -30.25
N GLU A 178 6.03 -14.89 -29.50
CA GLU A 178 7.30 -15.40 -30.01
C GLU A 178 7.12 -16.62 -30.90
N LYS A 179 7.92 -16.70 -31.95
CA LYS A 179 8.11 -17.92 -32.76
C LYS A 179 9.02 -18.89 -32.01
N ALA A 180 8.94 -20.19 -32.39
CA ALA A 180 9.68 -21.26 -31.74
C ALA A 180 11.19 -20.97 -31.51
N PRO A 181 11.98 -20.40 -32.45
CA PRO A 181 13.38 -20.08 -32.21
C PRO A 181 13.60 -19.14 -31.01
N ALA A 182 12.83 -18.07 -30.93
CA ALA A 182 12.94 -17.12 -29.82
C ALA A 182 12.43 -17.72 -28.50
N ALA A 183 11.34 -18.49 -28.51
CA ALA A 183 10.84 -19.19 -27.33
C ALA A 183 11.87 -20.16 -26.75
N MET A 184 12.52 -20.96 -27.57
CA MET A 184 13.54 -21.93 -27.15
C MET A 184 14.78 -21.22 -26.57
N LEU A 185 15.25 -20.14 -27.23
CA LEU A 185 16.37 -19.32 -26.69
C LEU A 185 16.03 -18.69 -25.34
N ARG A 186 14.85 -18.08 -25.21
CA ARG A 186 14.38 -17.49 -23.93
C ARG A 186 14.38 -18.51 -22.79
N LYS A 187 13.79 -19.69 -23.03
CA LYS A 187 13.73 -20.78 -22.03
C LYS A 187 15.14 -21.27 -21.64
N ALA A 188 16.02 -21.45 -22.61
CA ALA A 188 17.40 -21.86 -22.37
C ALA A 188 18.17 -20.80 -21.55
N PHE A 189 18.08 -19.51 -21.89
CA PHE A 189 18.72 -18.45 -21.11
C PHE A 189 18.11 -18.27 -19.72
N ALA A 190 16.80 -18.44 -19.55
CA ALA A 190 16.18 -18.42 -18.24
C ALA A 190 16.72 -19.53 -17.34
N ALA A 191 16.88 -20.75 -17.87
CA ALA A 191 17.52 -21.87 -17.17
C ALA A 191 19.00 -21.58 -16.83
N GLN A 192 19.73 -20.96 -17.74
CA GLN A 192 21.12 -20.55 -17.50
C GLN A 192 21.23 -19.53 -16.35
N MET A 193 20.38 -18.51 -16.35
CA MET A 193 20.41 -17.41 -15.37
C MET A 193 19.92 -17.84 -13.99
N LEU A 194 19.03 -18.84 -13.88
CA LEU A 194 18.63 -19.46 -12.62
C LEU A 194 19.75 -20.28 -11.99
N ALA A 195 20.65 -20.83 -12.80
CA ALA A 195 21.80 -21.63 -12.38
C ALA A 195 21.46 -22.83 -11.48
N GLU A 196 20.25 -23.37 -11.60
CA GLU A 196 19.79 -24.55 -10.85
C GLU A 196 20.51 -25.81 -11.34
N PRO A 197 20.69 -26.85 -10.49
CA PRO A 197 21.39 -28.09 -10.86
C PRO A 197 20.77 -28.81 -12.07
N SER A 198 19.46 -28.73 -12.22
CA SER A 198 18.69 -29.24 -13.36
C SER A 198 17.58 -28.28 -13.71
N ALA A 199 17.20 -28.19 -14.96
CA ALA A 199 16.09 -27.36 -15.43
C ALA A 199 15.20 -28.16 -16.40
N THR A 200 13.90 -27.85 -16.35
CA THR A 200 12.91 -28.42 -17.29
C THR A 200 12.61 -27.39 -18.36
N MET A 201 12.58 -27.79 -19.62
CA MET A 201 12.29 -26.95 -20.76
C MET A 201 11.03 -27.48 -21.45
N GLU A 202 9.93 -26.72 -21.33
CA GLU A 202 8.62 -27.06 -21.90
C GLU A 202 8.66 -27.02 -23.43
N ILE A 203 8.21 -28.08 -24.09
CA ILE A 203 8.02 -28.21 -25.55
C ILE A 203 6.56 -28.55 -25.83
N TRP A 204 5.90 -27.76 -26.68
CA TRP A 204 4.52 -28.04 -27.06
C TRP A 204 4.48 -29.09 -28.18
N GLY A 205 3.73 -30.16 -27.94
CA GLY A 205 3.69 -31.34 -28.78
C GLY A 205 4.74 -32.38 -28.40
N ASP A 206 4.98 -33.34 -29.28
CA ASP A 206 5.93 -34.45 -29.10
C ASP A 206 7.37 -34.09 -29.48
N GLY A 207 7.61 -32.86 -29.93
CA GLY A 207 8.94 -32.39 -30.38
C GLY A 207 9.33 -32.82 -31.81
N GLU A 208 8.59 -33.74 -32.43
CA GLU A 208 8.89 -34.30 -33.74
C GLU A 208 8.32 -33.45 -34.90
N GLN A 209 7.47 -32.42 -34.62
CA GLN A 209 6.94 -31.50 -35.60
C GLN A 209 8.09 -30.84 -36.37
N ARG A 210 7.98 -30.82 -37.69
CA ARG A 210 9.04 -30.31 -38.59
C ARG A 210 8.68 -28.93 -39.14
N ARG A 211 9.65 -27.99 -39.05
CA ARG A 211 9.49 -26.61 -39.53
C ARG A 211 10.78 -26.12 -40.17
N SER A 212 10.65 -25.34 -41.22
CA SER A 212 11.77 -24.51 -41.71
C SER A 212 11.71 -23.11 -41.10
N PHE A 213 12.88 -22.49 -40.92
CA PHE A 213 13.02 -21.19 -40.30
C PHE A 213 13.92 -20.30 -41.15
N LEU A 214 13.44 -19.11 -41.51
CA LEU A 214 14.14 -18.14 -42.35
C LEU A 214 14.72 -17.03 -41.48
N TYR A 215 16.03 -16.77 -41.64
CA TYR A 215 16.66 -15.66 -40.89
C TYR A 215 16.25 -14.31 -41.47
N ILE A 216 16.10 -13.29 -40.62
CA ILE A 216 15.51 -11.98 -40.96
C ILE A 216 16.29 -11.24 -42.04
N ASP A 217 17.63 -11.33 -42.12
CA ASP A 217 18.41 -10.62 -43.13
C ASP A 217 18.12 -11.20 -44.53
N ASP A 218 18.04 -12.52 -44.65
CA ASP A 218 17.66 -13.19 -45.90
C ASP A 218 16.23 -12.84 -46.33
N CYS A 219 15.32 -12.71 -45.35
CA CYS A 219 13.95 -12.27 -45.61
C CYS A 219 13.90 -10.84 -46.17
N VAL A 220 14.69 -9.92 -45.58
CA VAL A 220 14.77 -8.53 -46.05
C VAL A 220 15.31 -8.46 -47.45
N ASP A 221 16.38 -9.20 -47.75
CA ASP A 221 16.98 -9.28 -49.11
C ASP A 221 15.97 -9.77 -50.13
N ALA A 222 15.22 -10.84 -49.83
CA ALA A 222 14.20 -11.37 -50.73
C ALA A 222 13.07 -10.35 -51.01
N VAL A 223 12.60 -9.64 -50.00
CA VAL A 223 11.55 -8.60 -50.17
C VAL A 223 12.04 -7.44 -51.05
N LEU A 224 13.29 -6.99 -50.86
CA LEU A 224 13.84 -5.93 -51.70
C LEU A 224 13.93 -6.36 -53.17
N LEU A 225 14.38 -7.58 -53.41
CA LEU A 225 14.41 -8.15 -54.79
C LEU A 225 13.00 -8.30 -55.36
N LEU A 226 12.01 -8.73 -54.57
CA LEU A 226 10.63 -8.85 -54.99
C LEU A 226 10.02 -7.50 -55.39
N LEU A 227 10.28 -6.44 -54.66
CA LEU A 227 9.81 -5.08 -54.95
C LEU A 227 10.38 -4.52 -56.26
N GLU A 228 11.58 -4.95 -56.68
CA GLU A 228 12.26 -4.55 -57.94
C GLU A 228 11.88 -5.45 -59.09
N SER A 229 11.21 -6.58 -58.81
CA SER A 229 10.87 -7.57 -59.83
C SER A 229 9.53 -7.25 -60.56
N SER A 230 9.26 -7.94 -61.64
CA SER A 230 7.95 -7.95 -62.31
C SER A 230 7.01 -9.06 -61.83
N CYS A 231 7.33 -9.70 -60.69
CA CYS A 231 6.51 -10.76 -60.13
C CYS A 231 5.28 -10.20 -59.41
N HIS A 232 4.09 -10.44 -59.95
CA HIS A 232 2.81 -10.02 -59.36
C HIS A 232 1.93 -11.19 -58.85
N THR A 233 2.47 -12.41 -58.89
CA THR A 233 1.83 -13.58 -58.30
C THR A 233 2.40 -13.83 -56.90
N PRO A 234 1.62 -14.43 -55.97
CA PRO A 234 2.13 -14.81 -54.68
C PRO A 234 3.37 -15.72 -54.80
N ILE A 235 4.40 -15.44 -53.99
CA ILE A 235 5.67 -16.15 -54.03
C ILE A 235 6.08 -16.57 -52.60
N ASN A 236 6.61 -17.80 -52.43
CA ASN A 236 7.15 -18.27 -51.20
C ASN A 236 8.48 -17.56 -50.85
N ILE A 237 8.59 -17.10 -49.63
CA ILE A 237 9.86 -16.61 -49.05
C ILE A 237 10.11 -17.41 -47.78
N GLY A 238 10.98 -18.41 -47.85
CA GLY A 238 11.23 -19.37 -46.79
C GLY A 238 12.59 -20.06 -46.94
N SER A 239 12.89 -20.91 -45.95
CA SER A 239 13.98 -21.88 -46.03
C SER A 239 13.44 -23.24 -46.47
N ASP A 240 14.19 -23.99 -47.22
CA ASP A 240 13.92 -25.37 -47.64
C ASP A 240 14.47 -26.42 -46.67
N GLN A 241 15.10 -25.97 -45.53
CA GLN A 241 15.68 -26.85 -44.50
C GLN A 241 14.73 -26.99 -43.31
N ALA A 242 13.98 -28.07 -43.28
CA ALA A 242 13.12 -28.38 -42.14
C ALA A 242 13.85 -29.10 -41.01
N VAL A 243 13.62 -28.71 -39.78
CA VAL A 243 14.15 -29.34 -38.59
C VAL A 243 13.02 -29.67 -37.59
N THR A 244 13.24 -30.65 -36.71
CA THR A 244 12.31 -30.94 -35.59
C THR A 244 12.38 -29.86 -34.56
N ILE A 245 11.31 -29.67 -33.76
CA ILE A 245 11.30 -28.73 -32.64
C ILE A 245 12.32 -29.16 -31.58
N ASP A 246 12.50 -30.46 -31.34
CA ASP A 246 13.52 -31.01 -30.45
C ASP A 246 14.95 -30.66 -30.91
N TYR A 247 15.22 -30.71 -32.20
CA TYR A 247 16.49 -30.26 -32.73
C TYR A 247 16.74 -28.77 -32.48
N LEU A 248 15.70 -27.95 -32.71
CA LEU A 248 15.72 -26.51 -32.44
C LEU A 248 16.00 -26.21 -30.95
N ALA A 249 15.35 -26.95 -30.03
CA ALA A 249 15.58 -26.83 -28.59
C ALA A 249 17.03 -27.18 -28.22
N LYS A 250 17.59 -28.25 -28.79
CA LYS A 250 19.01 -28.63 -28.60
C LYS A 250 19.97 -27.53 -29.12
N VAL A 251 19.65 -26.86 -30.23
CA VAL A 251 20.41 -25.71 -30.72
C VAL A 251 20.36 -24.57 -29.74
N ALA A 252 19.18 -24.25 -29.16
CA ALA A 252 19.02 -23.19 -28.18
C ALA A 252 19.83 -23.44 -26.89
N VAL A 253 19.80 -24.69 -26.37
CA VAL A 253 20.60 -25.12 -25.21
C VAL A 253 22.10 -24.90 -25.47
N ARG A 254 22.60 -25.25 -26.66
CA ARG A 254 23.99 -24.99 -27.08
C ARG A 254 24.31 -23.49 -27.14
N CYS A 255 23.40 -22.67 -27.70
CA CYS A 255 23.55 -21.20 -27.73
C CYS A 255 23.63 -20.57 -26.34
N ALA A 256 22.93 -21.12 -25.36
CA ALA A 256 23.00 -20.71 -23.96
C ALA A 256 24.19 -21.31 -23.18
N SER A 257 25.09 -22.06 -23.84
CA SER A 257 26.26 -22.71 -23.23
C SER A 257 25.89 -23.63 -22.05
N LEU A 258 24.70 -24.25 -22.10
CA LEU A 258 24.22 -25.21 -21.08
C LEU A 258 24.66 -26.63 -21.45
N GLN A 259 24.96 -27.43 -20.43
CA GLN A 259 25.19 -28.87 -20.59
C GLN A 259 23.85 -29.57 -20.82
N MET A 260 23.77 -30.40 -21.85
CA MET A 260 22.53 -31.08 -22.25
C MET A 260 21.98 -31.98 -21.14
N GLU A 261 22.86 -32.57 -20.36
CA GLU A 261 22.55 -33.50 -19.26
C GLU A 261 21.79 -32.79 -18.10
N ARG A 262 21.84 -31.45 -18.05
CA ARG A 262 21.13 -30.64 -17.05
C ARG A 262 19.72 -30.25 -17.49
N ILE A 263 19.35 -30.54 -18.72
CA ILE A 263 18.08 -30.12 -19.31
C ILE A 263 17.21 -31.32 -19.58
N THR A 264 16.02 -31.31 -19.02
CA THR A 264 14.93 -32.26 -19.35
C THR A 264 13.92 -31.57 -20.25
N PHE A 265 13.63 -32.15 -21.41
CA PHE A 265 12.55 -31.67 -22.28
C PHE A 265 11.22 -32.26 -21.81
N ASP A 266 10.25 -31.38 -21.50
CA ASP A 266 8.90 -31.73 -21.08
C ASP A 266 7.93 -31.50 -22.25
N HIS A 267 7.49 -32.61 -22.87
CA HIS A 267 6.63 -32.61 -24.05
C HIS A 267 5.14 -32.55 -23.65
N ILE A 268 4.50 -31.41 -23.88
CA ILE A 268 3.10 -31.18 -23.52
C ILE A 268 2.20 -31.37 -24.75
N CYS A 269 1.65 -32.57 -24.90
CA CYS A 269 0.77 -32.94 -26.00
C CYS A 269 -0.70 -32.58 -25.78
N ALA A 270 -1.16 -32.55 -24.53
CA ALA A 270 -2.53 -32.18 -24.18
C ALA A 270 -2.61 -30.73 -23.72
N SER A 271 -3.69 -30.04 -24.02
CA SER A 271 -3.96 -28.65 -23.56
C SER A 271 -3.20 -27.51 -24.23
N ARG A 272 -2.36 -27.78 -25.24
CA ARG A 272 -1.59 -26.74 -25.98
C ARG A 272 -1.80 -26.82 -27.47
N PRO A 273 -1.85 -25.70 -28.21
CA PRO A 273 -1.97 -25.70 -29.66
C PRO A 273 -0.62 -26.13 -30.31
N ILE A 274 -0.64 -27.17 -31.13
CA ILE A 274 0.57 -27.75 -31.71
C ILE A 274 0.79 -27.24 -33.16
N GLY A 275 -0.29 -26.93 -33.89
CA GLY A 275 -0.26 -26.58 -35.30
C GLY A 275 -0.14 -27.80 -36.20
N VAL A 276 0.36 -27.63 -37.44
CA VAL A 276 0.49 -28.72 -38.44
C VAL A 276 1.69 -29.63 -38.15
N SER A 277 1.73 -30.82 -38.69
CA SER A 277 2.81 -31.82 -38.42
C SER A 277 4.13 -31.46 -39.16
N SER A 278 4.07 -31.14 -40.43
CA SER A 278 5.23 -30.80 -41.24
C SER A 278 4.96 -29.63 -42.17
N ARG A 279 5.89 -28.69 -42.27
CA ARG A 279 5.79 -27.52 -43.16
C ARG A 279 7.16 -27.08 -43.63
N ASN A 280 7.40 -27.06 -44.91
CA ASN A 280 8.58 -26.58 -45.56
C ASN A 280 8.26 -25.74 -46.81
N SER A 281 9.15 -24.85 -47.20
CA SER A 281 9.01 -24.00 -48.37
C SER A 281 9.57 -24.74 -49.61
N ASP A 282 8.83 -24.79 -50.69
CA ASP A 282 9.39 -25.02 -51.99
C ASP A 282 9.98 -23.69 -52.50
N ASN A 283 11.25 -23.68 -52.83
CA ASN A 283 11.97 -22.46 -53.19
C ASN A 283 12.31 -22.43 -54.72
N ASP A 284 11.83 -23.37 -55.52
CA ASP A 284 12.15 -23.41 -56.96
C ASP A 284 11.67 -22.14 -57.66
N PHE A 285 10.43 -21.70 -57.41
CA PHE A 285 9.86 -20.53 -58.03
C PHE A 285 10.54 -19.22 -57.65
N VAL A 286 10.86 -19.02 -56.37
CA VAL A 286 11.59 -17.83 -55.92
C VAL A 286 13.01 -17.78 -56.46
N THR A 287 13.70 -18.93 -56.53
CA THR A 287 15.06 -19.03 -57.10
C THR A 287 15.07 -18.71 -58.57
N GLN A 288 14.10 -19.21 -59.33
CA GLN A 288 13.99 -18.92 -60.78
C GLN A 288 13.60 -17.46 -61.06
N THR A 289 12.72 -16.87 -60.21
CA THR A 289 12.14 -15.55 -60.45
C THR A 289 13.04 -14.42 -59.94
N LEU A 290 13.62 -14.57 -58.73
CA LEU A 290 14.40 -13.54 -58.04
C LEU A 290 15.89 -13.85 -58.03
N HIS A 291 16.32 -15.01 -58.51
CA HIS A 291 17.71 -15.49 -58.37
C HIS A 291 18.21 -15.43 -56.91
N TRP A 292 17.29 -15.75 -55.95
CA TRP A 292 17.54 -15.68 -54.53
C TRP A 292 17.41 -17.06 -53.88
N SER A 293 18.27 -17.27 -52.86
CA SER A 293 18.14 -18.39 -51.93
C SER A 293 18.62 -17.96 -50.53
N PRO A 294 18.14 -18.58 -49.44
CA PRO A 294 18.61 -18.23 -48.09
C PRO A 294 20.09 -18.57 -47.91
N LYS A 295 20.85 -17.65 -47.27
CA LYS A 295 22.27 -17.76 -47.09
C LYS A 295 22.72 -18.08 -45.66
N VAL A 296 21.85 -17.71 -44.67
CA VAL A 296 22.17 -17.87 -43.26
C VAL A 296 21.62 -19.19 -42.74
N SER A 297 22.49 -20.08 -42.29
CA SER A 297 22.08 -21.35 -41.66
C SER A 297 21.30 -21.13 -40.37
N LEU A 298 20.44 -22.14 -39.98
CA LEU A 298 19.69 -22.08 -38.72
C LEU A 298 20.60 -21.86 -37.51
N GLU A 299 21.71 -22.57 -37.43
CA GLU A 299 22.66 -22.48 -36.29
C GLU A 299 23.27 -21.09 -36.19
N GLU A 300 23.67 -20.49 -37.32
CA GLU A 300 24.24 -19.14 -37.32
C GLU A 300 23.20 -18.09 -36.98
N GLY A 301 22.00 -18.17 -37.54
CA GLY A 301 20.87 -17.28 -37.21
C GLY A 301 20.45 -17.37 -35.76
N MET A 302 20.43 -18.60 -35.19
CA MET A 302 20.17 -18.84 -33.77
C MET A 302 21.23 -18.18 -32.88
N LYS A 303 22.52 -18.29 -33.22
CA LYS A 303 23.61 -17.63 -32.48
C LYS A 303 23.47 -16.11 -32.46
N ARG A 304 23.17 -15.48 -33.60
CA ARG A 304 22.96 -14.04 -33.71
C ARG A 304 21.75 -13.59 -32.92
N THR A 305 20.66 -14.35 -32.95
CA THR A 305 19.44 -14.08 -32.18
C THR A 305 19.67 -14.27 -30.68
N ALA A 306 20.47 -15.28 -30.28
CA ALA A 306 20.81 -15.58 -28.90
C ALA A 306 21.55 -14.44 -28.21
N VAL A 307 22.53 -13.80 -28.89
CA VAL A 307 23.27 -12.64 -28.34
C VAL A 307 22.30 -11.51 -27.98
N TRP A 308 21.32 -11.25 -28.83
CA TRP A 308 20.33 -10.21 -28.56
C TRP A 308 19.38 -10.58 -27.44
N ILE A 309 18.76 -11.78 -27.46
CA ILE A 309 17.82 -12.21 -26.40
C ILE A 309 18.51 -12.25 -25.03
N SER A 310 19.74 -12.75 -24.95
CA SER A 310 20.50 -12.79 -23.69
C SER A 310 20.67 -11.40 -23.11
N ARG A 311 20.99 -10.39 -23.93
CA ARG A 311 21.12 -9.01 -23.50
C ARG A 311 19.79 -8.43 -23.00
N GLU A 312 18.69 -8.58 -23.75
CA GLU A 312 17.36 -8.12 -23.34
C GLU A 312 16.93 -8.73 -22.00
N MET A 313 17.19 -10.04 -21.79
CA MET A 313 16.89 -10.71 -20.53
C MET A 313 17.76 -10.19 -19.38
N GLN A 314 19.06 -9.97 -19.61
CA GLN A 314 19.96 -9.41 -18.59
C GLN A 314 19.53 -8.00 -18.18
N GLU A 315 19.18 -7.16 -19.15
CA GLU A 315 18.68 -5.80 -18.90
C GLU A 315 17.35 -5.85 -18.10
N MET A 316 16.45 -6.76 -18.47
CA MET A 316 15.15 -6.93 -17.78
C MET A 316 15.30 -7.28 -16.30
N VAL A 317 16.21 -8.19 -15.95
CA VAL A 317 16.39 -8.63 -14.55
C VAL A 317 17.42 -7.80 -13.78
N SER A 318 18.02 -6.80 -14.43
CA SER A 318 19.01 -5.90 -13.83
C SER A 318 18.36 -5.05 -12.73
N GLY A 319 18.97 -5.03 -11.55
CA GLY A 319 18.46 -4.27 -10.40
C GLY A 319 17.31 -4.89 -9.65
N MET A 320 16.82 -6.09 -10.02
CA MET A 320 15.86 -6.84 -9.24
C MET A 320 16.52 -7.51 -8.03
N ASP A 321 15.80 -7.59 -6.90
CA ASP A 321 16.21 -8.42 -5.78
C ASP A 321 16.11 -9.91 -6.10
N ASP A 322 16.79 -10.76 -5.34
CA ASP A 322 16.88 -12.20 -5.60
C ASP A 322 15.51 -12.91 -5.71
N PRO A 323 14.52 -12.69 -4.83
CA PRO A 323 13.21 -13.35 -4.95
C PRO A 323 12.46 -12.94 -6.23
N LYS A 324 12.42 -11.64 -6.55
CA LYS A 324 11.76 -11.11 -7.75
C LYS A 324 12.45 -11.60 -9.03
N ARG A 325 13.79 -11.56 -9.05
CA ARG A 325 14.58 -12.07 -10.15
C ARG A 325 14.30 -13.56 -10.44
N LYS A 326 14.31 -14.41 -9.40
CA LYS A 326 14.01 -15.84 -9.55
C LYS A 326 12.58 -16.07 -10.06
N SER A 327 11.60 -15.39 -9.48
CA SER A 327 10.21 -15.48 -9.95
C SER A 327 10.08 -15.11 -11.42
N THR A 328 10.65 -13.97 -11.84
CA THR A 328 10.63 -13.50 -13.23
C THR A 328 11.31 -14.51 -14.18
N LEU A 329 12.44 -15.09 -13.78
CA LEU A 329 13.14 -16.09 -14.61
C LEU A 329 12.34 -17.40 -14.72
N HIS A 330 11.66 -17.85 -13.66
CA HIS A 330 10.74 -19.01 -13.74
C HIS A 330 9.56 -18.74 -14.68
N ASP A 331 9.01 -17.52 -14.66
CA ASP A 331 7.95 -17.15 -15.60
C ASP A 331 8.46 -17.14 -17.05
N LEU A 332 9.70 -16.70 -17.27
CA LEU A 332 10.33 -16.74 -18.61
C LEU A 332 10.65 -18.15 -19.09
N GLN A 333 10.68 -19.17 -18.24
CA GLN A 333 10.79 -20.57 -18.65
C GLN A 333 9.50 -21.14 -19.25
N ARG A 334 8.36 -20.51 -19.00
CA ARG A 334 7.04 -20.99 -19.44
C ARG A 334 6.64 -20.35 -20.77
N SER A 335 5.82 -21.07 -21.54
CA SER A 335 5.14 -20.49 -22.69
C SER A 335 3.73 -20.04 -22.32
N GLN A 336 3.36 -18.88 -22.83
CA GLN A 336 2.05 -18.27 -22.51
C GLN A 336 1.07 -18.48 -23.67
N LEU A 337 -0.19 -18.74 -23.33
CA LEU A 337 -1.34 -18.63 -24.23
C LEU A 337 -1.91 -17.22 -24.08
N VAL A 338 -2.16 -16.58 -25.22
CA VAL A 338 -2.74 -15.26 -25.32
C VAL A 338 -4.23 -15.41 -25.53
N ASP A 339 -5.05 -14.74 -24.76
CA ASP A 339 -6.50 -14.66 -24.95
C ASP A 339 -6.86 -13.25 -25.41
N LEU A 340 -7.16 -13.08 -26.70
CA LEU A 340 -7.59 -11.81 -27.29
C LEU A 340 -9.09 -11.53 -27.10
N THR A 341 -9.83 -12.46 -26.51
CA THR A 341 -11.29 -12.32 -26.31
C THR A 341 -11.66 -11.42 -25.13
N HIS A 342 -10.71 -11.18 -24.23
CA HIS A 342 -10.89 -10.21 -23.16
C HIS A 342 -10.82 -8.78 -23.73
N GLY A 343 -11.85 -7.99 -23.43
CA GLY A 343 -11.88 -6.57 -23.82
C GLY A 343 -10.74 -5.78 -23.18
N TYR A 344 -10.52 -4.56 -23.66
CA TYR A 344 -9.59 -3.64 -23.01
C TYR A 344 -10.06 -3.31 -21.60
N ILE A 345 -9.14 -3.32 -20.67
CA ILE A 345 -9.35 -2.79 -19.32
C ILE A 345 -8.85 -1.35 -19.33
N THR A 346 -9.77 -0.41 -19.17
CA THR A 346 -9.46 1.02 -19.28
C THR A 346 -9.21 1.65 -17.92
N PHE A 347 -8.03 2.23 -17.77
CA PHE A 347 -7.65 3.04 -16.60
C PHE A 347 -7.90 4.51 -16.90
N ALA A 348 -8.84 5.12 -16.20
CA ALA A 348 -9.11 6.54 -16.24
C ALA A 348 -8.19 7.27 -15.26
N VAL A 349 -7.23 8.03 -15.76
CA VAL A 349 -6.37 8.90 -14.95
C VAL A 349 -7.06 10.25 -14.79
N LEU A 350 -7.50 10.56 -13.57
CA LEU A 350 -8.22 11.78 -13.23
C LEU A 350 -7.20 12.86 -12.87
N LEU A 351 -6.90 13.74 -13.80
CA LEU A 351 -5.74 14.63 -13.75
C LEU A 351 -6.15 16.12 -13.69
N PRO A 352 -6.36 16.69 -12.49
CA PRO A 352 -6.52 18.13 -12.36
C PRO A 352 -5.19 18.86 -12.61
N ILE A 353 -5.23 19.95 -13.35
CA ILE A 353 -4.08 20.83 -13.61
C ILE A 353 -4.43 22.28 -13.35
N THR A 354 -3.50 23.07 -12.85
CA THR A 354 -3.66 24.52 -12.66
C THR A 354 -2.35 25.26 -12.91
N SER A 355 -2.45 26.41 -13.59
CA SER A 355 -1.32 27.33 -13.75
C SER A 355 -1.11 28.23 -12.51
N ARG A 356 -2.08 28.24 -11.59
CA ARG A 356 -2.08 29.10 -10.42
C ARG A 356 -1.08 28.60 -9.37
N GLY A 357 -0.37 29.55 -8.76
CA GLY A 357 0.70 29.23 -7.81
C GLY A 357 2.00 28.73 -8.46
N SER A 358 2.06 28.77 -9.80
CA SER A 358 3.30 28.54 -10.58
C SER A 358 3.85 29.88 -11.07
N GLU A 359 5.12 30.12 -10.91
CA GLU A 359 5.81 31.32 -11.40
C GLU A 359 7.04 30.93 -12.23
N PRO A 360 6.99 31.08 -13.55
CA PRO A 360 5.88 31.56 -14.40
C PRO A 360 4.72 30.56 -14.55
N PRO A 361 3.52 30.98 -15.01
CA PRO A 361 2.36 30.09 -15.23
C PRO A 361 2.68 28.86 -16.09
N SER A 362 3.60 29.00 -17.06
CA SER A 362 4.06 27.90 -17.92
C SER A 362 4.80 26.78 -17.16
N GLN A 363 5.21 26.99 -15.92
CA GLN A 363 5.87 25.97 -15.10
C GLN A 363 4.96 24.75 -14.86
N CYS A 364 3.62 24.93 -14.81
CA CYS A 364 2.69 23.82 -14.68
C CYS A 364 2.79 22.86 -15.88
N LEU A 365 3.10 23.33 -17.08
CA LEU A 365 3.30 22.47 -18.24
C LEU A 365 4.57 21.64 -18.13
N SER A 366 5.63 22.14 -17.46
CA SER A 366 6.84 21.37 -17.19
C SER A 366 6.58 20.23 -16.19
N PHE A 367 5.76 20.47 -15.16
CA PHE A 367 5.31 19.39 -14.28
C PHE A 367 4.50 18.35 -15.03
N LEU A 368 3.52 18.80 -15.84
CA LEU A 368 2.72 17.92 -16.68
C LEU A 368 3.59 17.11 -17.66
N GLU A 369 4.62 17.74 -18.24
CA GLU A 369 5.57 17.04 -19.13
C GLU A 369 6.29 15.91 -18.39
N THR A 370 6.82 16.17 -17.19
CA THR A 370 7.47 15.18 -16.34
C THR A 370 6.52 14.04 -15.95
N PHE A 371 5.29 14.39 -15.58
CA PHE A 371 4.23 13.41 -15.32
C PHE A 371 3.97 12.54 -16.56
N ALA A 372 3.77 13.16 -17.72
CA ALA A 372 3.46 12.47 -18.97
C ALA A 372 4.58 11.50 -19.40
N GLU A 373 5.84 11.93 -19.29
CA GLU A 373 7.01 11.05 -19.54
C GLU A 373 7.05 9.86 -18.58
N SER A 374 6.74 10.10 -17.29
CA SER A 374 6.69 9.03 -16.31
C SER A 374 5.53 8.08 -16.56
N LEU A 375 4.36 8.59 -16.94
CA LEU A 375 3.18 7.80 -17.27
C LEU A 375 3.44 6.92 -18.49
N GLU A 376 3.92 7.48 -19.60
CA GLU A 376 4.25 6.73 -20.83
C GLU A 376 5.24 5.63 -20.53
N ARG A 377 6.36 5.95 -19.89
CA ARG A 377 7.42 4.98 -19.56
C ARG A 377 6.91 3.84 -18.69
N THR A 378 6.05 4.09 -17.72
CA THR A 378 5.60 3.10 -16.73
C THR A 378 4.39 2.29 -17.19
N THR A 379 3.64 2.76 -18.18
CA THR A 379 2.48 2.06 -18.74
C THR A 379 2.76 1.41 -20.08
N TRP A 380 3.92 1.67 -20.67
CA TRP A 380 4.22 1.27 -22.05
C TRP A 380 3.99 -0.22 -22.31
N ARG A 381 4.52 -1.10 -21.47
CA ARG A 381 4.34 -2.55 -21.61
C ARG A 381 2.91 -2.98 -21.40
N ASP A 382 2.21 -2.35 -20.47
CA ASP A 382 0.81 -2.69 -20.16
C ASP A 382 -0.13 -2.33 -21.32
N VAL A 383 0.10 -1.17 -21.94
CA VAL A 383 -0.71 -0.69 -23.10
C VAL A 383 -0.37 -1.43 -24.38
N HIS A 384 0.90 -1.79 -24.58
CA HIS A 384 1.39 -2.38 -25.83
C HIS A 384 1.68 -3.88 -25.72
N GLN A 385 1.36 -4.47 -24.56
CA GLN A 385 1.47 -5.90 -24.37
C GLN A 385 0.49 -6.62 -25.29
N ILE A 386 1.02 -7.47 -26.14
CA ILE A 386 0.20 -8.33 -26.99
C ILE A 386 0.20 -9.70 -26.36
N GLY A 387 -0.92 -9.98 -25.75
CA GLY A 387 -1.16 -11.22 -25.08
C GLY A 387 -1.51 -11.05 -23.59
N GLY A 388 -2.56 -11.68 -23.15
CA GLY A 388 -3.14 -11.48 -21.85
C GLY A 388 -4.18 -10.35 -21.84
N ILE A 389 -4.32 -9.69 -20.72
CA ILE A 389 -5.25 -8.58 -20.54
C ILE A 389 -4.67 -7.34 -21.22
N HIS A 390 -5.44 -6.73 -22.12
CA HIS A 390 -5.08 -5.47 -22.75
C HIS A 390 -5.47 -4.31 -21.85
N PHE A 391 -4.52 -3.46 -21.53
CA PHE A 391 -4.77 -2.26 -20.75
C PHE A 391 -4.79 -1.03 -21.67
N GLU A 392 -5.68 -0.10 -21.35
CA GLU A 392 -5.78 1.20 -22.01
C GLU A 392 -5.71 2.31 -20.94
N VAL A 393 -4.97 3.36 -21.24
CA VAL A 393 -4.93 4.58 -20.42
C VAL A 393 -5.75 5.66 -21.10
N LYS A 394 -6.69 6.25 -20.37
CA LYS A 394 -7.46 7.41 -20.79
C LYS A 394 -7.28 8.52 -19.77
N VAL A 395 -6.73 9.66 -20.16
CA VAL A 395 -6.47 10.79 -19.28
C VAL A 395 -7.64 11.77 -19.34
N TYR A 396 -8.26 12.02 -18.19
CA TYR A 396 -9.26 13.06 -18.02
C TYR A 396 -8.56 14.30 -17.45
N LEU A 397 -8.15 15.17 -18.37
CA LEU A 397 -7.41 16.40 -18.07
C LEU A 397 -8.38 17.50 -17.67
N ALA A 398 -8.41 17.84 -16.39
CA ALA A 398 -9.35 18.81 -15.85
C ALA A 398 -8.73 20.20 -15.73
N ILE A 399 -9.35 21.18 -16.35
CA ILE A 399 -8.90 22.56 -16.39
C ILE A 399 -10.01 23.46 -15.83
N ASP A 400 -9.68 24.33 -14.88
CA ASP A 400 -10.63 25.32 -14.37
C ASP A 400 -11.07 26.29 -15.46
N GLU A 401 -12.38 26.60 -15.52
CA GLU A 401 -12.95 27.51 -16.51
C GLU A 401 -12.30 28.90 -16.47
N ASP A 402 -11.90 29.39 -15.32
CA ASP A 402 -11.26 30.70 -15.09
C ASP A 402 -9.72 30.65 -15.15
N ASP A 403 -9.08 29.55 -15.53
CA ASP A 403 -7.63 29.47 -15.79
C ASP A 403 -7.32 29.90 -17.22
N ALA A 404 -7.17 31.24 -17.43
CA ALA A 404 -6.98 31.81 -18.74
C ALA A 404 -5.74 31.27 -19.47
N PHE A 405 -4.67 30.89 -18.77
CA PHE A 405 -3.46 30.34 -19.38
C PHE A 405 -3.73 28.94 -19.96
N LEU A 406 -4.26 28.03 -19.15
CA LEU A 406 -4.51 26.65 -19.56
C LEU A 406 -5.69 26.49 -20.53
N ARG A 407 -6.56 27.51 -20.63
CA ARG A 407 -7.60 27.58 -21.67
C ARG A 407 -7.06 27.92 -23.06
N GLY A 408 -5.79 28.27 -23.16
CA GLY A 408 -5.13 28.60 -24.44
C GLY A 408 -5.00 27.34 -25.32
N CYS A 409 -5.01 27.58 -26.64
CA CYS A 409 -4.77 26.56 -27.66
C CYS A 409 -3.48 26.89 -28.42
N ASN A 410 -2.82 25.84 -28.95
CA ASN A 410 -1.69 26.00 -29.88
C ASN A 410 -2.18 26.41 -31.30
N ASP A 411 -1.26 26.61 -32.23
CA ASP A 411 -1.54 27.02 -33.63
C ASP A 411 -2.46 26.02 -34.38
N ASN A 412 -2.58 24.79 -33.91
CA ASN A 412 -3.44 23.76 -34.49
C ASN A 412 -4.83 23.69 -33.81
N GLY A 413 -5.14 24.59 -32.89
CA GLY A 413 -6.42 24.63 -32.15
C GLY A 413 -6.53 23.55 -31.04
N ILE A 414 -5.44 22.86 -30.70
CA ILE A 414 -5.37 21.87 -29.60
C ILE A 414 -5.03 22.60 -28.30
N ASN A 415 -5.70 22.25 -27.21
CA ASN A 415 -5.39 22.80 -25.89
C ASN A 415 -3.90 22.63 -25.54
N ILE A 416 -3.28 23.63 -24.94
CA ILE A 416 -1.82 23.63 -24.67
C ILE A 416 -1.38 22.50 -23.74
N ALA A 417 -2.19 22.15 -22.74
CA ALA A 417 -1.89 21.05 -21.83
C ALA A 417 -2.15 19.68 -22.48
N GLU A 418 -3.22 19.55 -23.28
CA GLU A 418 -3.47 18.37 -24.11
C GLU A 418 -2.31 18.13 -25.09
N ALA A 419 -1.79 19.20 -25.72
CA ALA A 419 -0.65 19.11 -26.64
C ALA A 419 0.60 18.53 -25.98
N VAL A 420 0.84 18.83 -24.71
CA VAL A 420 1.93 18.22 -23.92
C VAL A 420 1.75 16.71 -23.80
N LEU A 421 0.55 16.25 -23.41
CA LEU A 421 0.26 14.81 -23.29
C LEU A 421 0.40 14.08 -24.64
N LEU A 422 -0.16 14.68 -25.71
CA LEU A 422 -0.05 14.13 -27.07
C LEU A 422 1.41 14.03 -27.55
N SER A 423 2.26 15.03 -27.19
CA SER A 423 3.68 15.02 -27.55
C SER A 423 4.47 13.90 -26.88
N LYS A 424 3.96 13.36 -25.78
CA LYS A 424 4.54 12.23 -25.04
C LYS A 424 3.82 10.90 -25.30
N ASN A 425 3.16 10.76 -26.46
CA ASN A 425 2.47 9.54 -26.90
C ASN A 425 1.32 9.08 -25.99
N ILE A 426 0.61 10.00 -25.38
CA ILE A 426 -0.63 9.73 -24.65
C ILE A 426 -1.79 10.20 -25.53
N PRO A 427 -2.37 9.34 -26.39
CA PRO A 427 -3.33 9.77 -27.41
C PRO A 427 -4.75 9.94 -26.89
N ASN A 428 -5.12 9.21 -25.81
CA ASN A 428 -6.48 9.18 -25.30
C ASN A 428 -6.67 10.23 -24.20
N VAL A 429 -6.83 11.49 -24.59
CA VAL A 429 -7.03 12.62 -23.67
C VAL A 429 -8.44 13.18 -23.83
N VAL A 430 -9.14 13.37 -22.73
CA VAL A 430 -10.42 14.05 -22.62
C VAL A 430 -10.21 15.32 -21.82
N VAL A 431 -10.34 16.48 -22.44
CA VAL A 431 -10.26 17.75 -21.75
C VAL A 431 -11.61 18.09 -21.12
N GLU A 432 -11.64 18.17 -19.76
CA GLU A 432 -12.81 18.55 -18.99
C GLU A 432 -12.66 19.99 -18.47
N ILE A 433 -13.60 20.85 -18.82
CA ILE A 433 -13.65 22.20 -18.28
C ILE A 433 -14.50 22.19 -17.01
N CYS A 434 -13.88 22.58 -15.91
CA CYS A 434 -14.49 22.52 -14.58
C CYS A 434 -14.82 23.92 -14.04
N ASN A 435 -16.03 24.06 -13.51
CA ASN A 435 -16.48 25.29 -12.86
C ASN A 435 -16.72 25.02 -11.37
N HIS A 436 -15.61 24.82 -10.63
CA HIS A 436 -15.63 24.64 -9.19
C HIS A 436 -14.88 25.77 -8.47
N PRO A 437 -15.16 26.03 -7.19
CA PRO A 437 -14.38 26.99 -6.43
C PRO A 437 -12.90 26.62 -6.41
N ARG A 438 -12.03 27.61 -6.39
CA ARG A 438 -10.56 27.42 -6.43
C ARG A 438 -10.08 26.49 -5.33
N GLY A 439 -9.22 25.54 -5.68
CA GLY A 439 -8.64 24.56 -4.78
C GLY A 439 -9.58 23.43 -4.40
N HIS A 440 -10.74 23.28 -5.03
CA HIS A 440 -11.66 22.15 -4.78
C HIS A 440 -11.29 20.91 -5.61
N VAL A 441 -10.09 20.38 -5.39
CA VAL A 441 -9.54 19.23 -6.14
C VAL A 441 -10.46 18.01 -6.09
N CYS A 442 -11.07 17.71 -4.94
CA CYS A 442 -11.99 16.58 -4.81
C CYS A 442 -13.25 16.73 -5.66
N ALA A 443 -13.74 17.97 -5.87
CA ALA A 443 -14.87 18.22 -6.76
C ALA A 443 -14.50 17.99 -8.24
N ILE A 444 -13.29 18.37 -8.62
CA ILE A 444 -12.73 18.11 -9.94
C ILE A 444 -12.60 16.59 -10.18
N TRP A 445 -12.04 15.84 -9.24
CA TRP A 445 -11.96 14.39 -9.34
C TRP A 445 -13.35 13.74 -9.47
N ARG A 446 -14.37 14.21 -8.73
CA ARG A 446 -15.74 13.71 -8.88
C ARG A 446 -16.29 13.93 -10.29
N GLN A 447 -16.11 15.13 -10.85
CA GLN A 447 -16.59 15.44 -12.20
C GLN A 447 -15.93 14.53 -13.24
N CYS A 448 -14.59 14.41 -13.21
CA CYS A 448 -13.85 13.57 -14.12
C CYS A 448 -14.19 12.07 -13.94
N ALA A 449 -14.32 11.60 -12.70
CA ALA A 449 -14.68 10.21 -12.42
C ALA A 449 -16.08 9.87 -12.94
N LYS A 450 -17.04 10.76 -12.75
CA LYS A 450 -18.39 10.57 -13.26
C LYS A 450 -18.43 10.49 -14.79
N ARG A 451 -17.66 11.35 -15.47
CA ARG A 451 -17.50 11.29 -16.93
C ARG A 451 -16.84 9.99 -17.36
N ALA A 452 -15.74 9.61 -16.74
CA ALA A 452 -15.05 8.37 -17.05
C ALA A 452 -15.91 7.11 -16.80
N TRP A 453 -16.75 7.13 -15.77
CA TRP A 453 -17.72 6.06 -15.48
C TRP A 453 -18.78 5.95 -16.59
N GLN A 454 -19.29 7.09 -17.07
CA GLN A 454 -20.21 7.15 -18.21
C GLN A 454 -19.56 6.66 -19.52
N ASP A 455 -18.29 6.97 -19.71
CA ASP A 455 -17.49 6.54 -20.86
C ASP A 455 -17.12 5.05 -20.81
N GLY A 456 -17.45 4.34 -19.74
CA GLY A 456 -17.27 2.90 -19.62
C GLY A 456 -15.91 2.45 -19.07
N CYS A 457 -15.11 3.34 -18.47
CA CYS A 457 -13.83 2.98 -17.88
C CYS A 457 -13.96 2.01 -16.69
N ASP A 458 -12.96 1.15 -16.49
CA ASP A 458 -12.95 0.11 -15.46
C ASP A 458 -12.31 0.57 -14.16
N TYR A 459 -11.17 1.26 -14.24
CA TYR A 459 -10.41 1.76 -13.09
C TYR A 459 -10.32 3.27 -13.09
N PHE A 460 -10.34 3.86 -11.91
CA PHE A 460 -10.30 5.31 -11.68
C PHE A 460 -9.11 5.62 -10.78
N VAL A 461 -8.12 6.31 -11.35
CA VAL A 461 -6.86 6.65 -10.69
C VAL A 461 -6.90 8.13 -10.33
N LEU A 462 -7.00 8.44 -9.06
CA LEU A 462 -6.87 9.81 -8.60
C LEU A 462 -5.41 10.22 -8.72
N MET A 463 -5.12 11.34 -9.40
CA MET A 463 -3.75 11.73 -9.70
C MET A 463 -3.56 13.25 -9.60
N GLY A 464 -2.30 13.69 -9.48
CA GLY A 464 -1.88 15.09 -9.56
C GLY A 464 -0.90 15.30 -10.72
N ASP A 465 -0.85 16.54 -11.24
CA ASP A 465 0.01 16.90 -12.35
C ASP A 465 1.51 17.00 -12.01
N ASP A 466 1.86 16.88 -10.73
CA ASP A 466 3.20 16.96 -10.18
C ASP A 466 3.72 15.61 -9.66
N VAL A 467 2.99 14.54 -9.92
CA VAL A 467 3.35 13.18 -9.52
C VAL A 467 4.30 12.54 -10.54
N VAL A 468 5.30 11.83 -10.09
CA VAL A 468 6.20 11.02 -10.92
C VAL A 468 5.98 9.55 -10.62
N LEU A 469 5.51 8.80 -11.60
CA LEU A 469 5.38 7.34 -11.54
C LEU A 469 6.76 6.70 -11.72
N MET A 470 7.15 5.79 -10.83
CA MET A 470 8.52 5.29 -10.77
C MET A 470 8.68 3.89 -11.36
N ASP A 471 7.71 3.02 -11.13
CA ASP A 471 7.80 1.60 -11.46
C ASP A 471 6.92 1.25 -12.66
N GLU A 472 7.46 0.46 -13.58
CA GLU A 472 6.77 -0.03 -14.77
C GLU A 472 5.82 -1.18 -14.40
N GLY A 473 4.66 -1.26 -15.10
CA GLY A 473 3.69 -2.35 -14.94
C GLY A 473 2.66 -2.12 -13.83
N TRP A 474 2.53 -0.91 -13.32
CA TRP A 474 1.63 -0.60 -12.20
C TRP A 474 0.15 -0.89 -12.49
N MET A 475 -0.33 -0.82 -13.73
CA MET A 475 -1.72 -1.16 -14.07
C MET A 475 -1.98 -2.65 -13.90
N ARG A 476 -1.06 -3.46 -14.36
CA ARG A 476 -1.08 -4.92 -14.20
C ARG A 476 -1.01 -5.32 -12.73
N ASP A 477 -0.10 -4.67 -11.97
CA ASP A 477 0.05 -4.89 -10.55
C ASP A 477 -1.22 -4.49 -9.78
N ALA A 478 -1.82 -3.34 -10.10
CA ALA A 478 -3.08 -2.90 -9.52
C ALA A 478 -4.23 -3.89 -9.82
N HIS A 479 -4.39 -4.31 -11.07
CA HIS A 479 -5.40 -5.29 -11.45
C HIS A 479 -5.22 -6.63 -10.71
N SER A 480 -3.97 -7.10 -10.59
CA SER A 480 -3.63 -8.31 -9.83
C SER A 480 -3.96 -8.16 -8.34
N GLN A 481 -3.69 -6.98 -7.76
CA GLN A 481 -4.01 -6.70 -6.37
C GLN A 481 -5.51 -6.71 -6.09
N PHE A 482 -6.34 -6.21 -7.03
CA PHE A 482 -7.81 -6.34 -6.94
C PHE A 482 -8.26 -7.80 -7.04
N ALA A 483 -7.60 -8.62 -7.86
CA ALA A 483 -7.88 -10.05 -7.93
C ALA A 483 -7.54 -10.78 -6.61
N GLU A 484 -6.40 -10.47 -5.99
CA GLU A 484 -6.02 -10.99 -4.67
C GLU A 484 -7.00 -10.57 -3.57
N ILE A 485 -7.42 -9.29 -3.55
CA ILE A 485 -8.44 -8.78 -2.63
C ILE A 485 -9.74 -9.58 -2.80
N SER A 486 -10.17 -9.78 -4.04
CA SER A 486 -11.38 -10.53 -4.36
C SER A 486 -11.32 -11.98 -3.84
N GLN A 487 -10.21 -12.67 -4.08
CA GLN A 487 -10.02 -14.05 -3.62
C GLN A 487 -9.98 -14.14 -2.09
N ARG A 488 -9.19 -13.27 -1.44
CA ARG A 488 -9.01 -13.26 0.02
C ARG A 488 -10.30 -12.87 0.74
N GLY A 489 -10.98 -11.83 0.25
CA GLY A 489 -12.21 -11.28 0.85
C GLY A 489 -13.48 -12.00 0.45
N LYS A 490 -13.43 -12.91 -0.55
CA LYS A 490 -14.60 -13.52 -1.18
C LYS A 490 -15.63 -12.50 -1.66
N VAL A 491 -15.14 -11.37 -2.16
CA VAL A 491 -15.92 -10.25 -2.69
C VAL A 491 -15.83 -10.22 -4.21
N PRO A 492 -16.73 -9.54 -4.93
CA PRO A 492 -16.63 -9.38 -6.38
C PRO A 492 -15.32 -8.72 -6.78
N HIS A 493 -14.79 -9.06 -7.97
CA HIS A 493 -13.63 -8.38 -8.53
C HIS A 493 -13.89 -6.86 -8.59
N GLY A 494 -12.88 -6.08 -8.21
CA GLY A 494 -12.99 -4.61 -8.17
C GLY A 494 -13.61 -4.03 -6.91
N PHE A 495 -14.14 -4.85 -5.99
CA PHE A 495 -14.54 -4.36 -4.67
C PHE A 495 -13.31 -4.13 -3.81
N GLY A 496 -12.90 -2.87 -3.68
CA GLY A 496 -11.68 -2.53 -2.93
C GLY A 496 -11.12 -1.17 -3.27
N CYS A 497 -9.97 -0.86 -2.66
CA CYS A 497 -9.16 0.31 -2.90
C CYS A 497 -7.68 -0.10 -2.88
N VAL A 498 -6.94 0.27 -3.93
CA VAL A 498 -5.51 0.02 -4.03
C VAL A 498 -4.80 1.37 -4.15
N ALA A 499 -3.79 1.63 -3.33
CA ALA A 499 -3.07 2.90 -3.31
C ALA A 499 -1.59 2.70 -3.64
N PHE A 500 -0.99 3.69 -4.28
CA PHE A 500 0.46 3.70 -4.55
C PHE A 500 1.28 3.81 -3.26
N THR A 501 2.50 3.29 -3.32
CA THR A 501 3.51 3.54 -2.28
C THR A 501 4.19 4.87 -2.56
N ASP A 502 3.82 5.90 -1.82
CA ASP A 502 4.38 7.25 -1.99
C ASP A 502 5.67 7.40 -1.18
N ILE A 503 6.79 7.59 -1.87
CA ILE A 503 8.09 7.80 -1.19
C ILE A 503 8.18 9.17 -0.50
N SER A 504 7.34 10.13 -0.90
CA SER A 504 7.28 11.46 -0.28
C SER A 504 6.48 11.45 1.02
N PHE A 505 5.55 10.50 1.17
CA PHE A 505 4.69 10.33 2.35
C PHE A 505 4.63 8.86 2.78
N PRO A 506 5.70 8.30 3.35
CA PRO A 506 5.75 6.90 3.73
C PRO A 506 4.59 6.48 4.64
N GLY A 507 3.93 5.35 4.32
CA GLY A 507 2.81 4.82 5.07
C GLY A 507 1.47 5.56 4.87
N MET A 508 1.42 6.54 3.96
CA MET A 508 0.17 7.21 3.56
C MET A 508 -0.38 6.59 2.28
N PRO A 509 -1.66 6.19 2.25
CA PRO A 509 -2.32 5.72 1.02
C PRO A 509 -2.70 6.92 0.15
N THR A 510 -1.74 7.44 -0.63
CA THR A 510 -1.95 8.54 -1.56
C THR A 510 -2.31 8.03 -2.95
N PHE A 511 -3.01 8.85 -3.72
CA PHE A 511 -3.39 8.58 -5.10
C PHE A 511 -4.02 7.19 -5.30
N PRO A 512 -5.18 6.93 -4.65
CA PRO A 512 -5.83 5.63 -4.69
C PRO A 512 -6.43 5.33 -6.06
N ILE A 513 -6.50 4.02 -6.32
CA ILE A 513 -7.19 3.43 -7.46
C ILE A 513 -8.44 2.73 -6.94
N VAL A 514 -9.57 3.05 -7.53
CA VAL A 514 -10.83 2.33 -7.32
C VAL A 514 -11.33 1.76 -8.65
N HIS A 515 -12.11 0.71 -8.57
CA HIS A 515 -12.69 0.07 -9.75
C HIS A 515 -14.12 0.55 -10.00
N ARG A 516 -14.66 0.28 -11.19
CA ARG A 516 -16.05 0.58 -11.58
C ARG A 516 -17.09 0.14 -10.54
N THR A 517 -16.83 -0.96 -9.84
CA THR A 517 -17.66 -1.43 -8.72
C THR A 517 -17.89 -0.34 -7.66
N HIS A 518 -16.87 0.46 -7.34
CA HIS A 518 -17.01 1.60 -6.42
C HIS A 518 -17.97 2.65 -6.98
N MET A 519 -17.82 2.97 -8.27
CA MET A 519 -18.68 3.95 -8.93
C MET A 519 -20.13 3.47 -9.01
N ASP A 520 -20.34 2.18 -9.20
CA ASP A 520 -21.68 1.58 -9.22
C ASP A 520 -22.34 1.59 -7.82
N ILE A 521 -21.57 1.36 -6.74
CA ILE A 521 -22.05 1.47 -5.36
C ILE A 521 -22.49 2.90 -5.03
N PHE A 522 -21.72 3.91 -5.48
CA PHE A 522 -21.95 5.31 -5.15
C PHE A 522 -22.56 6.14 -6.30
N VAL A 523 -23.08 5.46 -7.33
CA VAL A 523 -23.81 6.06 -8.47
C VAL A 523 -23.01 7.16 -9.18
N GLY A 524 -21.74 6.88 -9.41
CA GLY A 524 -20.81 7.76 -10.13
C GLY A 524 -20.05 8.77 -9.27
N ASP A 525 -20.21 8.75 -7.96
CA ASP A 525 -19.46 9.62 -7.05
C ASP A 525 -18.24 8.88 -6.47
N VAL A 526 -17.04 9.34 -6.82
CA VAL A 526 -15.78 8.72 -6.33
C VAL A 526 -15.46 9.09 -4.90
N ILE A 527 -15.82 10.29 -4.45
CA ILE A 527 -15.58 10.81 -3.08
C ILE A 527 -16.81 11.66 -2.68
N PRO A 528 -17.27 11.63 -1.43
CA PRO A 528 -18.35 12.49 -0.96
C PRO A 528 -18.07 13.99 -1.17
N ASP A 529 -19.13 14.79 -1.31
CA ASP A 529 -19.09 16.23 -1.57
C ASP A 529 -18.50 17.07 -0.42
N SER A 530 -18.46 16.51 0.79
CA SER A 530 -17.87 17.16 1.97
C SER A 530 -16.33 17.30 1.91
N PHE A 531 -15.67 16.65 0.94
CA PHE A 531 -14.22 16.74 0.77
C PHE A 531 -13.87 17.84 -0.23
N ILE A 532 -12.93 18.72 0.16
CA ILE A 532 -12.50 19.88 -0.64
C ILE A 532 -11.22 19.56 -1.41
N ASN A 533 -10.10 19.41 -0.69
CA ASN A 533 -8.81 19.12 -1.32
C ASN A 533 -7.89 18.23 -0.46
N GLN A 534 -8.32 17.81 0.72
CA GLN A 534 -7.60 16.90 1.59
C GLN A 534 -8.51 15.74 2.00
N ASP A 535 -7.92 14.70 2.54
CA ASP A 535 -8.56 13.54 3.18
C ASP A 535 -9.35 12.60 2.24
N GLY A 536 -9.49 12.92 0.94
CA GLY A 536 -10.17 12.04 -0.02
C GLY A 536 -9.47 10.70 -0.20
N ASP A 537 -8.14 10.71 -0.31
CA ASP A 537 -7.33 9.51 -0.47
C ASP A 537 -7.44 8.57 0.74
N PRO A 538 -7.17 9.03 1.99
CA PRO A 538 -7.31 8.17 3.14
C PRO A 538 -8.77 7.74 3.39
N PHE A 539 -9.76 8.53 2.98
CA PHE A 539 -11.17 8.12 3.08
C PHE A 539 -11.45 6.87 2.26
N LEU A 540 -11.06 6.83 0.98
CA LEU A 540 -11.27 5.67 0.11
C LEU A 540 -10.57 4.43 0.67
N TYR A 541 -9.33 4.59 1.11
CA TYR A 541 -8.57 3.50 1.70
C TYR A 541 -9.23 2.96 2.98
N GLN A 542 -9.65 3.84 3.90
CA GLN A 542 -10.26 3.47 5.17
C GLN A 542 -11.67 2.88 4.99
N LEU A 543 -12.41 3.31 3.99
CA LEU A 543 -13.70 2.73 3.65
C LEU A 543 -13.56 1.23 3.36
N TYR A 544 -12.68 0.86 2.44
CA TYR A 544 -12.51 -0.54 2.05
C TYR A 544 -11.71 -1.36 3.06
N ARG A 545 -10.90 -0.72 3.91
CA ARG A 545 -10.26 -1.38 5.04
C ARG A 545 -11.29 -2.02 5.98
N ARG A 546 -12.50 -1.46 6.10
CA ARG A 546 -13.59 -2.02 6.92
C ARG A 546 -14.02 -3.43 6.49
N TRP A 547 -13.61 -3.88 5.29
CA TRP A 547 -13.79 -5.26 4.79
C TRP A 547 -12.47 -5.98 4.53
N ASN A 548 -11.35 -5.43 5.00
CA ASN A 548 -10.00 -5.92 4.66
C ASN A 548 -9.72 -5.94 3.14
N CYS A 549 -10.34 -5.01 2.40
CA CYS A 549 -10.30 -4.87 0.95
C CYS A 549 -9.55 -3.60 0.50
N SER A 550 -8.62 -3.09 1.28
CA SER A 550 -7.68 -2.06 0.88
C SER A 550 -6.25 -2.57 0.93
N ALA A 551 -5.41 -2.09 0.01
CA ALA A 551 -3.99 -2.44 -0.05
C ALA A 551 -3.16 -1.26 -0.54
N MET A 552 -1.91 -1.16 -0.09
CA MET A 552 -0.87 -0.41 -0.78
C MET A 552 -0.05 -1.42 -1.57
N PHE A 553 0.11 -1.19 -2.87
CA PHE A 553 0.88 -2.10 -3.71
C PHE A 553 2.32 -1.58 -3.92
N SER A 554 3.18 -2.44 -4.48
CA SER A 554 4.62 -2.19 -4.55
C SER A 554 5.01 -1.04 -5.48
N SER A 555 4.15 -0.66 -6.43
CA SER A 555 4.45 0.41 -7.38
C SER A 555 4.53 1.77 -6.68
N ARG A 556 5.66 2.44 -6.88
CA ARG A 556 6.04 3.66 -6.18
C ARG A 556 5.73 4.90 -7.01
N ILE A 557 5.45 5.96 -6.28
CA ILE A 557 5.35 7.31 -6.83
C ILE A 557 6.16 8.30 -5.98
N SER A 558 6.48 9.44 -6.58
CA SER A 558 7.03 10.60 -5.90
C SER A 558 6.14 11.81 -6.14
N ASN A 559 5.75 12.49 -5.07
CA ASN A 559 4.96 13.70 -5.11
C ASN A 559 5.85 14.92 -4.77
N GLY A 560 6.10 15.79 -5.75
CA GLY A 560 6.98 16.94 -5.58
C GLY A 560 6.32 18.06 -4.79
N ILE A 561 5.17 18.54 -5.26
CA ILE A 561 4.43 19.67 -4.68
C ILE A 561 3.54 19.17 -3.54
N GLY A 562 3.62 19.82 -2.39
CA GLY A 562 2.92 19.34 -1.17
C GLY A 562 3.72 18.35 -0.34
N GLY A 563 4.77 17.76 -0.93
CA GLY A 563 5.81 16.98 -0.23
C GLY A 563 7.01 17.88 0.11
N SER A 564 8.00 17.94 -0.79
CA SER A 564 9.21 18.78 -0.63
C SER A 564 8.99 20.24 -0.98
N LEU A 565 8.02 20.56 -1.84
CA LEU A 565 7.67 21.90 -2.27
C LEU A 565 6.36 22.38 -1.62
N PRO A 566 6.17 23.71 -1.43
CA PRO A 566 4.92 24.27 -0.90
C PRO A 566 3.72 23.92 -1.79
N ALA A 567 2.58 23.62 -1.17
CA ALA A 567 1.34 23.37 -1.90
C ALA A 567 0.85 24.64 -2.62
N ARG A 568 0.32 24.47 -3.83
CA ARG A 568 -0.23 25.55 -4.67
C ARG A 568 -1.57 26.14 -4.16
N TYR A 569 -2.15 25.52 -3.13
CA TYR A 569 -3.43 25.92 -2.52
C TYR A 569 -3.42 25.71 -1.01
N VAL A 570 -4.35 26.35 -0.32
CA VAL A 570 -4.54 26.18 1.12
C VAL A 570 -5.15 24.81 1.39
N LYS A 571 -4.48 23.99 2.22
CA LYS A 571 -4.96 22.66 2.63
C LYS A 571 -6.22 22.81 3.51
N GLN A 572 -7.31 22.17 3.10
CA GLN A 572 -8.58 22.18 3.81
C GLN A 572 -9.00 20.73 4.11
N HIS A 573 -8.97 20.40 5.40
CA HIS A 573 -9.35 19.08 5.90
C HIS A 573 -10.86 18.97 6.11
N ALA A 574 -11.41 17.81 5.79
CA ALA A 574 -12.81 17.49 6.05
C ALA A 574 -13.00 17.07 7.51
N ASN A 575 -13.34 18.01 8.38
CA ASN A 575 -13.51 17.75 9.82
C ASN A 575 -14.53 16.63 10.06
N GLY A 576 -14.17 15.65 10.90
CA GLY A 576 -15.05 14.57 11.31
C GLY A 576 -15.37 13.53 10.21
N TRP A 577 -14.65 13.52 9.09
CA TRP A 577 -14.89 12.57 8.00
C TRP A 577 -14.78 11.10 8.41
N THR A 578 -13.95 10.82 9.39
CA THR A 578 -13.74 9.47 9.94
C THR A 578 -14.92 8.93 10.75
N PHE A 579 -15.95 9.75 10.96
CA PHE A 579 -17.23 9.41 11.59
C PHE A 579 -18.37 9.49 10.57
N GLY A 580 -19.14 10.57 10.54
CA GLY A 580 -20.36 10.70 9.76
C GLY A 580 -20.21 10.34 8.25
N PRO A 581 -19.31 10.94 7.47
CA PRO A 581 -19.10 10.58 6.07
C PRO A 581 -18.69 9.12 5.87
N LEU A 582 -17.73 8.62 6.66
CA LEU A 582 -17.26 7.23 6.58
C LEU A 582 -18.34 6.23 6.98
N ASP A 583 -19.14 6.52 8.00
CA ASP A 583 -20.24 5.64 8.45
C ASP A 583 -21.37 5.59 7.44
N ARG A 584 -21.75 6.72 6.83
CA ARG A 584 -22.75 6.73 5.74
C ARG A 584 -22.27 5.91 4.55
N ALA A 585 -21.03 6.09 4.13
CA ALA A 585 -20.44 5.29 3.04
C ALA A 585 -20.39 3.80 3.38
N THR A 586 -20.06 3.47 4.64
CA THR A 586 -20.07 2.08 5.13
C THR A 586 -21.45 1.46 5.03
N ILE A 587 -22.50 2.16 5.48
CA ILE A 587 -23.89 1.67 5.39
C ILE A 587 -24.32 1.46 3.94
N THR A 588 -23.93 2.36 3.03
CA THR A 588 -24.23 2.22 1.60
C THR A 588 -23.54 0.98 1.02
N THR A 589 -22.27 0.78 1.36
CA THR A 589 -21.50 -0.39 0.93
C THR A 589 -22.04 -1.69 1.51
N GLU A 590 -22.46 -1.70 2.80
CA GLU A 590 -23.09 -2.87 3.42
C GLU A 590 -24.39 -3.28 2.72
N LYS A 591 -25.23 -2.32 2.38
CA LYS A 591 -26.47 -2.58 1.64
C LYS A 591 -26.19 -3.19 0.26
N TRP A 592 -25.16 -2.69 -0.42
CA TRP A 592 -24.76 -3.24 -1.71
C TRP A 592 -24.20 -4.67 -1.58
N LEU A 593 -23.35 -4.93 -0.57
CA LEU A 593 -22.82 -6.27 -0.30
C LEU A 593 -23.90 -7.28 0.07
N LEU A 594 -24.90 -6.88 0.84
CA LEU A 594 -26.03 -7.76 1.18
C LEU A 594 -26.79 -8.25 -0.06
N LEU A 595 -26.83 -7.46 -1.14
CA LEU A 595 -27.46 -7.83 -2.40
C LEU A 595 -26.57 -8.71 -3.28
N HIS A 596 -25.25 -8.49 -3.27
CA HIS A 596 -24.32 -9.14 -4.20
C HIS A 596 -23.50 -10.27 -3.57
N CYS A 597 -23.18 -10.15 -2.28
CA CYS A 597 -22.36 -11.11 -1.52
C CYS A 597 -22.82 -11.22 -0.07
N PRO A 598 -24.00 -11.78 0.22
CA PRO A 598 -24.61 -11.79 1.55
C PRO A 598 -23.81 -12.56 2.61
N THR A 599 -22.83 -13.36 2.23
CA THR A 599 -21.97 -14.15 3.13
C THR A 599 -20.78 -13.35 3.67
N VAL A 600 -20.50 -12.18 3.12
CA VAL A 600 -19.35 -11.35 3.55
C VAL A 600 -19.69 -10.67 4.86
N GLN A 601 -18.93 -10.98 5.90
CA GLN A 601 -19.01 -10.32 7.20
C GLN A 601 -17.98 -9.22 7.31
N ARG A 602 -18.37 -8.10 7.90
CA ARG A 602 -17.47 -6.98 8.14
C ARG A 602 -16.53 -7.31 9.30
N PRO A 603 -15.20 -7.30 9.10
CA PRO A 603 -14.22 -7.42 10.17
C PRO A 603 -14.34 -6.29 11.20
N LEU A 604 -13.93 -6.57 12.42
CA LEU A 604 -13.73 -5.55 13.43
C LEU A 604 -12.54 -4.65 13.03
N THR A 605 -12.65 -3.36 13.27
CA THR A 605 -11.53 -2.43 13.03
C THR A 605 -10.98 -1.92 14.35
N ILE A 606 -9.67 -2.11 14.55
CA ILE A 606 -8.93 -1.67 15.74
C ILE A 606 -7.71 -0.87 15.27
N ASP A 607 -7.43 0.28 15.89
CA ASP A 607 -6.19 1.00 15.70
C ASP A 607 -5.40 1.04 17.00
N VAL A 608 -4.10 0.76 16.91
CA VAL A 608 -3.18 0.84 18.06
C VAL A 608 -2.49 2.19 18.02
N VAL A 609 -2.80 3.05 18.99
CA VAL A 609 -2.21 4.40 19.12
C VAL A 609 -1.04 4.35 20.09
N ILE A 610 0.15 4.74 19.61
CA ILE A 610 1.41 4.65 20.32
C ILE A 610 2.04 6.05 20.42
N PRO A 611 1.87 6.77 21.52
CA PRO A 611 2.63 7.99 21.76
C PRO A 611 4.09 7.64 22.04
N SER A 612 5.04 8.18 21.28
CA SER A 612 6.45 7.85 21.41
C SER A 612 7.31 9.11 21.52
N TYR A 613 8.04 9.20 22.62
CA TYR A 613 9.02 10.28 22.83
C TYR A 613 10.45 9.80 22.59
N ARG A 614 10.80 8.61 23.09
CA ARG A 614 12.17 8.09 23.04
C ARG A 614 12.48 7.30 21.78
N VAL A 615 11.47 6.88 21.04
CA VAL A 615 11.57 6.05 19.81
C VAL A 615 12.47 4.82 20.05
N GLN A 616 12.07 3.97 20.99
CA GLN A 616 12.82 2.75 21.35
C GLN A 616 12.44 1.60 20.39
N LEU A 617 13.23 1.40 19.35
CA LEU A 617 12.96 0.39 18.31
C LEU A 617 12.68 -1.01 18.84
N PRO A 618 13.40 -1.57 19.84
CA PRO A 618 13.12 -2.93 20.30
C PRO A 618 11.72 -3.13 20.88
N PHE A 619 11.14 -2.11 21.52
CA PHE A 619 9.75 -2.17 22.01
C PHE A 619 8.75 -1.94 20.88
N LEU A 620 9.00 -0.94 20.03
CA LEU A 620 8.16 -0.68 18.86
C LEU A 620 8.10 -1.89 17.94
N ASP A 621 9.21 -2.59 17.71
CA ASP A 621 9.25 -3.82 16.91
C ASP A 621 8.32 -4.90 17.47
N ARG A 622 8.24 -5.03 18.78
CA ARG A 622 7.34 -6.00 19.43
C ARG A 622 5.88 -5.61 19.26
N ILE A 623 5.56 -4.33 19.43
CA ILE A 623 4.19 -3.82 19.25
C ILE A 623 3.76 -3.98 17.78
N LEU A 624 4.63 -3.58 16.84
CA LEU A 624 4.36 -3.66 15.40
C LEU A 624 4.39 -5.10 14.86
N GLY A 625 4.90 -6.04 15.64
CA GLY A 625 4.90 -7.47 15.36
C GLY A 625 3.59 -8.19 15.70
N LEU A 626 2.67 -7.53 16.43
CA LEU A 626 1.38 -8.11 16.79
C LEU A 626 0.55 -8.46 15.54
N GLN A 627 -0.08 -9.62 15.54
CA GLN A 627 -0.89 -10.10 14.42
C GLN A 627 -2.38 -10.11 14.79
N PRO A 628 -3.24 -9.45 14.01
CA PRO A 628 -4.69 -9.55 14.19
C PRO A 628 -5.21 -10.92 13.73
N SER A 629 -6.39 -11.29 14.20
CA SER A 629 -7.12 -12.42 13.63
C SER A 629 -7.61 -12.08 12.20
N PRO A 630 -8.01 -13.09 11.40
CA PRO A 630 -8.58 -12.84 10.07
C PRO A 630 -9.90 -12.03 10.08
N THR A 631 -10.57 -11.97 11.23
CA THR A 631 -11.84 -11.24 11.43
C THR A 631 -11.63 -9.84 12.02
N CYS A 632 -10.37 -9.37 12.09
CA CYS A 632 -10.01 -8.05 12.58
C CYS A 632 -9.01 -7.37 11.65
N THR A 633 -9.15 -6.06 11.43
CA THR A 633 -8.13 -5.26 10.75
C THR A 633 -7.50 -4.27 11.73
N VAL A 634 -6.17 -4.18 11.69
CA VAL A 634 -5.42 -3.33 12.63
C VAL A 634 -4.55 -2.33 11.86
N MET A 635 -4.42 -1.13 12.39
CA MET A 635 -3.43 -0.14 11.99
C MET A 635 -2.69 0.36 13.23
N PHE A 636 -1.38 0.47 13.11
CA PHE A 636 -0.52 1.01 14.16
C PHE A 636 -0.21 2.47 13.86
N ILE A 637 -0.59 3.37 14.77
CA ILE A 637 -0.44 4.82 14.62
C ILE A 637 0.59 5.29 15.65
N ILE A 638 1.80 5.56 15.18
CA ILE A 638 2.90 6.03 16.03
C ILE A 638 2.97 7.55 15.95
N ILE A 639 2.84 8.22 17.07
CA ILE A 639 2.97 9.66 17.19
C ILE A 639 4.29 9.99 17.87
N ILE A 640 5.25 10.41 17.07
CA ILE A 640 6.60 10.76 17.55
C ILE A 640 6.57 12.20 18.08
N ASP A 641 6.84 12.35 19.36
CA ASP A 641 6.77 13.63 20.08
C ASP A 641 8.15 14.26 20.31
N ASP A 642 9.21 13.65 19.79
CA ASP A 642 10.56 14.20 19.70
C ASP A 642 11.03 14.24 18.22
N PRO A 643 10.91 15.40 17.54
CA PRO A 643 11.33 15.52 16.14
C PRO A 643 12.84 15.37 15.91
N LEU A 644 13.64 15.42 16.95
CA LEU A 644 15.11 15.34 16.90
C LEU A 644 15.64 13.94 17.22
N SER A 645 14.77 12.96 17.48
CA SER A 645 15.20 11.61 17.79
C SER A 645 16.00 10.99 16.64
N PRO A 646 17.22 10.47 16.90
CA PRO A 646 18.04 9.87 15.85
C PRO A 646 17.47 8.57 15.28
N SER A 647 16.55 7.91 15.99
CA SER A 647 15.94 6.65 15.57
C SER A 647 14.80 6.81 14.54
N ILE A 648 14.37 8.04 14.24
CA ILE A 648 13.24 8.28 13.31
C ILE A 648 13.54 7.73 11.93
N TRP A 649 14.73 8.01 11.40
CA TRP A 649 15.12 7.57 10.07
C TRP A 649 15.12 6.04 9.94
N GLU A 650 15.64 5.35 10.97
CA GLU A 650 15.66 3.88 10.99
C GLU A 650 14.25 3.30 11.08
N LEU A 651 13.39 3.88 11.92
CA LEU A 651 11.99 3.49 12.05
C LEU A 651 11.24 3.65 10.71
N GLN A 652 11.37 4.83 10.08
CA GLN A 652 10.71 5.10 8.81
C GLN A 652 11.20 4.16 7.71
N LYS A 653 12.51 3.96 7.59
CA LYS A 653 13.10 3.04 6.60
C LYS A 653 12.62 1.60 6.80
N LYS A 654 12.57 1.13 8.04
CA LYS A 654 12.19 -0.25 8.38
C LYS A 654 10.73 -0.55 8.05
N TYR A 655 9.84 0.41 8.25
CA TYR A 655 8.39 0.21 8.14
C TYR A 655 7.73 0.94 6.96
N ALA A 656 8.50 1.58 6.08
CA ALA A 656 7.99 2.32 4.92
C ALA A 656 7.10 1.49 3.98
N HIS A 657 7.33 0.17 3.92
CA HIS A 657 6.59 -0.76 3.05
C HIS A 657 5.31 -1.31 3.70
N ARG A 658 5.06 -1.02 4.98
CA ARG A 658 3.89 -1.54 5.70
C ARG A 658 2.72 -0.57 5.63
N ALA A 659 1.67 -1.01 4.95
CA ALA A 659 0.41 -0.26 4.81
C ALA A 659 -0.39 -0.09 6.11
N ASP A 660 -0.12 -0.93 7.10
CA ASP A 660 -0.75 -0.93 8.42
C ASP A 660 0.02 -0.14 9.48
N VAL A 661 1.14 0.50 9.11
CA VAL A 661 1.96 1.33 10.03
C VAL A 661 1.96 2.77 9.55
N ARG A 662 1.45 3.65 10.40
CA ARG A 662 1.44 5.09 10.17
C ARG A 662 2.31 5.81 11.17
N ILE A 663 3.24 6.62 10.69
CA ILE A 663 4.17 7.39 11.52
C ILE A 663 3.88 8.88 11.34
N ARG A 664 3.63 9.57 12.46
CA ARG A 664 3.45 11.02 12.53
C ARG A 664 4.52 11.63 13.42
N ILE A 665 5.16 12.68 12.96
CA ILE A 665 6.21 13.37 13.71
C ILE A 665 5.69 14.76 14.09
N ASN A 666 5.60 15.06 15.38
CA ASN A 666 5.22 16.36 15.88
C ASN A 666 6.36 17.35 15.67
N LYS A 667 6.04 18.61 15.38
CA LYS A 667 7.06 19.66 15.20
C LYS A 667 7.83 20.00 16.50
N GLN A 668 7.25 19.68 17.65
CA GLN A 668 7.82 19.91 18.99
C GLN A 668 7.17 18.94 19.98
N ASN A 669 7.76 18.79 21.16
CA ASN A 669 7.19 18.01 22.24
C ASN A 669 5.87 18.64 22.74
N LEU A 670 4.77 17.97 22.50
CA LEU A 670 3.42 18.36 22.92
C LEU A 670 2.96 17.64 24.20
N GLY A 671 3.58 16.54 24.57
CA GLY A 671 3.25 15.66 25.69
C GLY A 671 2.33 14.49 25.32
N ALA A 672 2.30 13.48 26.21
CA ALA A 672 1.62 12.21 25.95
C ALA A 672 0.11 12.37 25.66
N SER A 673 -0.60 13.24 26.40
CA SER A 673 -2.02 13.53 26.16
C SER A 673 -2.29 14.08 24.76
N ALA A 674 -1.50 15.05 24.32
CA ALA A 674 -1.62 15.62 22.98
C ALA A 674 -1.27 14.60 21.88
N ALA A 675 -0.24 13.79 22.08
CA ALA A 675 0.14 12.73 21.16
C ALA A 675 -0.99 11.68 21.01
N ARG A 676 -1.63 11.26 22.12
CA ARG A 676 -2.79 10.36 22.08
C ARG A 676 -3.98 10.99 21.34
N ASN A 677 -4.26 12.28 21.58
CA ASN A 677 -5.33 12.99 20.87
C ASN A 677 -5.08 13.07 19.35
N ILE A 678 -3.84 13.31 18.94
CA ILE A 678 -3.45 13.28 17.53
C ILE A 678 -3.68 11.87 16.96
N GLY A 679 -3.23 10.83 17.65
CA GLY A 679 -3.46 9.45 17.24
C GLY A 679 -4.93 9.07 17.13
N MET A 680 -5.79 9.55 18.05
CA MET A 680 -7.24 9.38 17.95
C MET A 680 -7.85 10.06 16.72
N LYS A 681 -7.36 11.23 16.34
CA LYS A 681 -7.81 11.97 15.15
C LYS A 681 -7.34 11.31 13.84
N GLU A 682 -6.16 10.72 13.85
CA GLU A 682 -5.62 9.96 12.72
C GLU A 682 -6.33 8.61 12.50
N SER A 683 -6.95 8.06 13.54
CA SER A 683 -7.67 6.80 13.48
C SER A 683 -8.99 6.92 12.73
N ALA A 684 -9.34 5.87 11.97
CA ALA A 684 -10.65 5.67 11.35
C ALA A 684 -11.32 4.35 11.80
N ALA A 685 -10.73 3.65 12.76
CA ALA A 685 -11.27 2.41 13.31
C ALA A 685 -12.46 2.63 14.25
N GLU A 686 -13.20 1.58 14.55
CA GLU A 686 -14.29 1.60 15.55
C GLU A 686 -13.75 1.56 16.98
N TRP A 687 -12.55 0.98 17.15
CA TRP A 687 -11.91 0.82 18.45
C TRP A 687 -10.45 1.27 18.40
N ILE A 688 -9.98 1.79 19.52
CA ILE A 688 -8.58 2.20 19.70
C ILE A 688 -8.02 1.46 20.91
N ILE A 689 -6.82 0.92 20.74
CA ILE A 689 -5.97 0.44 21.83
C ILE A 689 -4.87 1.47 22.04
N PHE A 690 -4.72 1.97 23.25
CA PHE A 690 -3.57 2.78 23.64
C PHE A 690 -2.50 1.86 24.24
N LEU A 691 -1.29 1.93 23.69
CA LEU A 691 -0.10 1.28 24.23
C LEU A 691 1.01 2.31 24.36
N ASP A 692 1.74 2.31 25.45
CA ASP A 692 2.94 3.15 25.60
C ASP A 692 4.10 2.53 24.78
N ASP A 693 5.08 3.35 24.34
CA ASP A 693 6.19 2.95 23.47
C ASP A 693 7.28 2.13 24.17
N ASP A 694 7.11 1.85 25.46
CA ASP A 694 8.04 1.08 26.27
C ASP A 694 7.41 -0.15 26.94
N VAL A 695 6.26 -0.63 26.43
CA VAL A 695 5.63 -1.87 26.89
C VAL A 695 5.97 -3.05 25.99
N LEU A 696 5.93 -4.25 26.55
CA LEU A 696 6.05 -5.53 25.85
C LEU A 696 4.68 -6.20 25.83
N PRO A 697 3.92 -6.12 24.74
CA PRO A 697 2.62 -6.77 24.64
C PRO A 697 2.77 -8.29 24.55
N ASP A 698 1.80 -9.01 25.09
CA ASP A 698 1.63 -10.43 24.82
C ASP A 698 1.29 -10.66 23.34
N GLU A 699 1.73 -11.77 22.75
CA GLU A 699 1.52 -12.08 21.35
C GLU A 699 0.04 -12.20 20.95
N HIS A 700 -0.84 -12.56 21.91
CA HIS A 700 -2.28 -12.69 21.73
C HIS A 700 -3.08 -11.44 22.09
N LEU A 701 -2.42 -10.32 22.43
CA LEU A 701 -3.08 -9.09 22.91
C LEU A 701 -4.22 -8.63 21.99
N LEU A 702 -4.01 -8.63 20.67
CA LEU A 702 -5.03 -8.20 19.70
C LEU A 702 -6.21 -9.17 19.62
N GLN A 703 -5.95 -10.46 19.73
CA GLN A 703 -6.99 -11.50 19.70
C GLN A 703 -7.86 -11.42 20.96
N GLU A 704 -7.24 -11.24 22.12
CA GLU A 704 -7.95 -11.06 23.39
C GLU A 704 -8.73 -9.75 23.44
N ALA A 705 -8.21 -8.68 22.81
CA ALA A 705 -8.95 -7.44 22.64
C ALA A 705 -10.20 -7.64 21.75
N GLU A 706 -10.07 -8.36 20.64
CA GLU A 706 -11.19 -8.69 19.77
C GLU A 706 -12.24 -9.55 20.49
N ASN A 707 -11.82 -10.56 21.25
CA ASN A 707 -12.71 -11.41 22.03
C ASN A 707 -13.53 -10.59 23.04
N ALA A 708 -12.86 -9.73 23.81
CA ALA A 708 -13.52 -8.86 24.78
C ALA A 708 -14.55 -7.92 24.12
N ILE A 709 -14.20 -7.34 22.96
CA ILE A 709 -15.09 -6.44 22.21
C ILE A 709 -16.33 -7.19 21.69
N ARG A 710 -16.16 -8.43 21.20
CA ARG A 710 -17.27 -9.25 20.70
C ARG A 710 -18.19 -9.73 21.82
N GLU A 711 -17.65 -10.00 23.00
CA GLU A 711 -18.42 -10.40 24.18
C GLU A 711 -19.27 -9.24 24.73
N HIS A 712 -18.74 -8.01 24.72
CA HIS A 712 -19.40 -6.81 25.24
C HIS A 712 -19.49 -5.69 24.19
N PRO A 713 -20.30 -5.87 23.13
CA PRO A 713 -20.33 -4.93 22.00
C PRO A 713 -20.93 -3.55 22.34
N LYS A 714 -21.50 -3.36 23.53
CA LYS A 714 -22.06 -2.08 24.01
C LYS A 714 -21.13 -1.34 24.99
N ALA A 715 -19.94 -1.87 25.28
CA ALA A 715 -18.99 -1.28 26.21
C ALA A 715 -18.43 0.05 25.71
N ALA A 716 -18.16 0.98 26.62
CA ALA A 716 -17.39 2.19 26.34
C ALA A 716 -15.92 1.90 26.05
N GLY A 717 -15.40 0.84 26.65
CA GLY A 717 -14.04 0.38 26.51
C GLY A 717 -13.70 -0.78 27.42
N PHE A 718 -12.43 -1.14 27.42
CA PHE A 718 -11.90 -2.25 28.23
C PHE A 718 -10.59 -1.82 28.89
N ILE A 719 -10.37 -2.31 30.11
CA ILE A 719 -9.14 -2.14 30.86
C ILE A 719 -8.36 -3.44 30.75
N GLY A 720 -7.19 -3.39 30.15
CA GLY A 720 -6.23 -4.48 30.12
C GLY A 720 -5.34 -4.53 31.37
N ASN A 721 -4.47 -5.51 31.43
CA ASN A 721 -3.48 -5.65 32.49
C ASN A 721 -2.10 -5.23 32.02
N VAL A 722 -1.37 -4.60 32.93
CA VAL A 722 0.05 -4.32 32.73
C VAL A 722 0.83 -4.88 33.94
N HIS A 723 1.61 -5.91 33.66
CA HIS A 723 2.44 -6.54 34.65
C HIS A 723 3.83 -5.89 34.69
N PHE A 724 4.52 -6.06 35.81
CA PHE A 724 5.92 -5.68 35.96
C PHE A 724 6.79 -6.93 36.12
N PRO A 725 8.04 -6.90 35.68
CA PRO A 725 8.99 -7.94 36.04
C PRO A 725 9.13 -8.10 37.55
N PRO A 726 9.54 -9.27 38.09
CA PRO A 726 9.67 -9.49 39.51
C PRO A 726 10.42 -8.38 40.26
N ALA A 727 9.90 -7.97 41.41
CA ALA A 727 10.49 -6.92 42.23
C ALA A 727 11.66 -7.51 43.05
N ASP A 728 12.87 -7.42 42.51
CA ASP A 728 14.12 -7.98 43.02
C ASP A 728 14.95 -7.00 43.87
N THR A 729 14.50 -5.74 43.99
CA THR A 729 15.18 -4.69 44.78
C THR A 729 14.24 -4.09 45.81
N ILE A 730 14.82 -3.46 46.85
CA ILE A 730 14.09 -2.78 47.93
C ILE A 730 13.13 -1.73 47.31
N PHE A 731 13.63 -0.90 46.40
CA PHE A 731 12.82 0.16 45.79
C PHE A 731 11.65 -0.38 44.94
N LYS A 732 11.88 -1.40 44.10
CA LYS A 732 10.80 -2.02 43.27
C LYS A 732 9.70 -2.59 44.17
N THR A 733 10.11 -3.30 45.26
CA THR A 733 9.17 -3.84 46.23
C THR A 733 8.42 -2.72 46.98
N ALA A 734 9.11 -1.65 47.35
CA ALA A 734 8.49 -0.49 48.00
C ALA A 734 7.45 0.20 47.15
N VAL A 735 7.64 0.25 45.80
CA VAL A 735 6.68 0.81 44.85
C VAL A 735 5.38 0.03 44.89
N HIS A 736 5.43 -1.31 44.89
CA HIS A 736 4.23 -2.14 45.03
C HIS A 736 3.54 -1.97 46.37
N LEU A 737 4.32 -1.96 47.47
CA LEU A 737 3.78 -1.78 48.83
C LEU A 737 3.11 -0.41 49.02
N ALA A 738 3.65 0.65 48.38
CA ALA A 738 3.04 1.97 48.39
C ALA A 738 1.71 2.06 47.60
N GLY A 739 1.31 1.00 46.86
CA GLY A 739 0.09 0.93 46.10
C GLY A 739 0.14 1.61 44.75
N VAL A 740 1.31 2.09 44.28
CA VAL A 740 1.46 2.80 42.99
C VAL A 740 1.04 1.94 41.79
N THR A 741 1.31 0.65 41.87
CA THR A 741 1.01 -0.30 40.80
C THR A 741 -0.38 -0.94 40.90
N TYR A 742 -1.22 -0.51 41.83
CA TYR A 742 -2.51 -1.17 42.07
C TYR A 742 -3.41 -1.20 40.85
N PHE A 743 -3.52 -0.07 40.13
CA PHE A 743 -4.40 0.06 38.97
C PHE A 743 -3.79 -0.48 37.67
N TRP A 744 -2.53 -0.92 37.68
CA TRP A 744 -1.86 -1.45 36.49
C TRP A 744 -2.36 -2.86 36.13
N ASN A 745 -2.79 -3.65 37.10
CA ASN A 745 -3.41 -4.97 36.94
C ASN A 745 -4.81 -5.05 37.60
N ILE A 746 -5.55 -3.97 37.55
CA ILE A 746 -6.88 -3.89 38.19
C ILE A 746 -7.88 -4.81 37.50
N ALA A 747 -7.74 -5.06 36.17
CA ALA A 747 -8.63 -5.94 35.43
C ALA A 747 -8.60 -7.38 35.99
N GLU A 748 -7.42 -7.92 36.31
CA GLU A 748 -7.28 -9.24 36.94
C GLU A 748 -7.90 -9.27 38.34
N LYS A 749 -7.70 -8.22 39.13
CA LYS A 749 -8.20 -8.12 40.50
C LYS A 749 -9.74 -8.06 40.58
N LEU A 750 -10.37 -7.48 39.56
CA LEU A 750 -11.83 -7.31 39.50
C LEU A 750 -12.51 -8.24 38.49
N ALA A 751 -11.80 -9.10 37.81
CA ALA A 751 -12.35 -10.03 36.82
C ALA A 751 -13.41 -11.01 37.37
N GLY A 752 -13.34 -11.34 38.67
CA GLY A 752 -14.30 -12.22 39.35
C GLY A 752 -15.63 -11.55 39.69
N ASP A 753 -15.76 -10.23 39.54
CA ASP A 753 -16.98 -9.49 39.81
C ASP A 753 -17.70 -9.16 38.50
N ALA A 754 -18.57 -10.06 38.07
CA ALA A 754 -19.32 -9.96 36.82
C ALA A 754 -20.24 -8.69 36.70
N LYS A 755 -20.36 -7.93 37.76
CA LYS A 755 -21.14 -6.66 37.82
C LYS A 755 -20.26 -5.43 37.94
N ALA A 756 -18.93 -5.60 38.05
CA ALA A 756 -18.01 -4.49 38.23
C ALA A 756 -17.78 -3.72 36.93
N ASP A 757 -18.40 -2.56 36.84
CA ASP A 757 -18.01 -1.54 35.88
C ASP A 757 -16.64 -0.96 36.34
N MET A 758 -15.60 -1.11 35.53
CA MET A 758 -14.24 -0.73 35.88
C MET A 758 -14.14 0.78 36.19
N PRO A 759 -13.48 1.18 37.25
CA PRO A 759 -13.38 2.60 37.60
C PRO A 759 -12.53 3.39 36.59
N TRP A 760 -11.34 2.92 36.32
CA TRP A 760 -10.37 3.42 35.35
C TRP A 760 -9.20 2.43 35.25
N GLY A 761 -8.31 2.64 34.28
CA GLY A 761 -7.09 1.88 34.10
C GLY A 761 -6.03 2.76 33.44
N VAL A 762 -4.79 2.28 33.48
CA VAL A 762 -3.66 3.00 32.91
C VAL A 762 -3.69 2.97 31.39
N THR A 763 -3.36 4.09 30.75
CA THR A 763 -3.32 4.21 29.29
C THR A 763 -2.21 3.41 28.63
N ALA A 764 -1.31 2.81 29.39
CA ALA A 764 -0.32 1.88 28.87
C ALA A 764 -0.93 0.58 28.27
N ASN A 765 -2.20 0.26 28.59
CA ASN A 765 -2.97 -0.83 27.97
C ASN A 765 -4.48 -0.60 28.15
N LEU A 766 -5.04 0.29 27.37
CA LEU A 766 -6.44 0.72 27.45
C LEU A 766 -7.11 0.60 26.09
N ILE A 767 -8.30 0.01 26.07
CA ILE A 767 -9.14 -0.06 24.86
C ILE A 767 -10.32 0.91 25.03
N ALA A 768 -10.54 1.76 24.03
CA ALA A 768 -11.67 2.68 24.01
C ALA A 768 -12.45 2.60 22.70
N ARG A 769 -13.78 2.63 22.78
CA ARG A 769 -14.62 2.75 21.60
C ARG A 769 -14.47 4.14 21.00
N ARG A 770 -14.27 4.20 19.70
CA ARG A 770 -14.13 5.45 18.97
C ARG A 770 -15.49 5.88 18.41
N ILE A 771 -16.03 6.96 18.95
CA ILE A 771 -17.24 7.62 18.47
C ILE A 771 -17.07 9.13 18.52
N GLU A 772 -17.91 9.86 17.83
CA GLU A 772 -17.97 11.32 17.86
C GLU A 772 -18.59 11.82 19.17
N ASP A 773 -17.82 11.84 20.23
CA ASP A 773 -18.24 12.24 21.58
C ASP A 773 -17.51 13.48 22.10
N GLY A 774 -16.52 13.98 21.36
CA GLY A 774 -15.69 15.10 21.78
C GLY A 774 -14.81 14.82 22.99
N VAL A 775 -14.69 13.55 23.41
CA VAL A 775 -13.86 13.18 24.56
C VAL A 775 -12.42 12.97 24.11
N GLU A 776 -11.55 13.88 24.50
CA GLU A 776 -10.11 13.84 24.28
C GLU A 776 -9.36 13.81 25.62
N TYR A 777 -8.07 13.42 25.61
CA TYR A 777 -7.24 13.55 26.79
C TYR A 777 -7.05 15.02 27.18
N GLY A 778 -7.23 15.34 28.45
CA GLY A 778 -7.11 16.72 28.95
C GLY A 778 -5.70 17.23 28.86
N LEU A 779 -5.51 18.40 28.22
CA LEU A 779 -4.19 19.05 28.08
C LEU A 779 -3.79 19.88 29.32
N GLN A 780 -4.67 20.01 30.28
CA GLN A 780 -4.39 20.68 31.57
C GLN A 780 -3.51 19.85 32.51
N PHE A 781 -3.37 18.56 32.23
CA PHE A 781 -2.50 17.68 33.02
C PHE A 781 -1.03 17.84 32.61
N PRO A 782 -0.07 17.45 33.49
CA PRO A 782 1.34 17.53 33.13
C PRO A 782 1.69 16.72 31.88
N LYS A 783 2.64 17.20 31.09
CA LYS A 783 3.11 16.46 29.89
C LYS A 783 3.64 15.07 30.19
N THR A 784 4.08 14.84 31.44
CA THR A 784 4.62 13.57 31.93
C THR A 784 3.54 12.62 32.46
N GLY A 785 2.26 12.99 32.38
CA GLY A 785 1.13 12.24 32.89
C GLY A 785 0.76 12.59 34.34
N GLY A 786 -0.40 12.09 34.77
CA GLY A 786 -0.94 12.22 36.14
C GLY A 786 -2.38 12.75 36.14
N GLY A 787 -3.37 11.84 36.12
CA GLY A 787 -4.79 12.12 36.18
C GLY A 787 -5.51 12.18 34.83
N GLU A 788 -4.80 12.27 33.71
CA GLU A 788 -5.39 12.34 32.36
C GLU A 788 -6.12 11.06 31.95
N ASP A 789 -5.64 9.91 32.38
CA ASP A 789 -6.25 8.62 32.16
C ASP A 789 -7.57 8.45 32.91
N ILE A 790 -7.59 8.88 34.15
CA ILE A 790 -8.79 8.88 35.01
C ILE A 790 -9.86 9.79 34.42
N ASP A 791 -9.48 11.03 34.07
CA ASP A 791 -10.34 12.02 33.42
C ASP A 791 -10.92 11.49 32.10
N PHE A 792 -10.09 10.92 31.24
CA PHE A 792 -10.52 10.36 29.95
C PHE A 792 -11.52 9.22 30.14
N VAL A 793 -11.18 8.21 30.95
CA VAL A 793 -12.05 7.05 31.20
C VAL A 793 -13.38 7.47 31.81
N TYR A 794 -13.35 8.39 32.80
CA TYR A 794 -14.56 8.87 33.45
C TYR A 794 -15.50 9.63 32.49
N ARG A 795 -14.98 10.55 31.67
CA ARG A 795 -15.78 11.30 30.70
C ARG A 795 -16.32 10.39 29.58
N LYS A 796 -15.48 9.48 29.07
CA LYS A 796 -15.87 8.50 28.06
C LYS A 796 -17.01 7.61 28.53
N ARG A 797 -16.86 7.06 29.76
CA ARG A 797 -17.88 6.27 30.40
C ARG A 797 -19.21 7.03 30.60
N LYS A 798 -19.16 8.24 31.17
CA LYS A 798 -20.35 9.08 31.40
C LYS A 798 -21.11 9.35 30.11
N HIS A 799 -20.39 9.65 29.03
CA HIS A 799 -21.00 9.87 27.73
C HIS A 799 -21.73 8.63 27.21
N PHE A 800 -21.10 7.45 27.31
CA PHE A 800 -21.69 6.18 26.87
C PHE A 800 -22.92 5.78 27.65
N MET A 801 -22.83 5.81 28.96
CA MET A 801 -23.96 5.44 29.85
C MET A 801 -25.16 6.35 29.67
N ASN A 802 -24.95 7.64 29.43
CA ASN A 802 -26.02 8.59 29.15
C ASN A 802 -26.77 8.30 27.83
N ARG A 803 -26.18 7.48 26.94
CA ARG A 803 -26.79 7.04 25.68
C ARG A 803 -27.25 5.58 25.71
N GLY A 804 -27.37 4.97 26.89
CA GLY A 804 -27.80 3.59 27.08
C GLY A 804 -26.79 2.52 26.75
N GLY A 805 -25.52 2.91 26.65
CA GLY A 805 -24.38 1.97 26.57
C GLY A 805 -23.90 1.50 27.94
N GLU A 806 -22.85 0.69 27.94
CA GLU A 806 -22.23 0.15 29.16
C GLU A 806 -20.95 0.95 29.50
N GLY A 807 -20.44 0.80 30.72
CA GLY A 807 -19.17 1.39 31.15
C GLY A 807 -17.97 0.66 30.59
N PHE A 808 -16.85 0.72 31.32
CA PHE A 808 -15.63 -0.04 30.99
C PHE A 808 -15.68 -1.42 31.62
N HIS A 809 -15.31 -2.45 30.85
CA HIS A 809 -15.21 -3.83 31.30
C HIS A 809 -13.76 -4.24 31.57
N ALA A 810 -13.57 -5.24 32.41
CA ALA A 810 -12.26 -5.87 32.61
C ALA A 810 -11.93 -6.77 31.41
N ALA A 811 -10.70 -6.67 30.88
CA ALA A 811 -10.16 -7.55 29.86
C ALA A 811 -8.81 -8.13 30.34
N PRO A 812 -8.82 -9.07 31.30
CA PRO A 812 -7.59 -9.55 31.92
C PRO A 812 -6.65 -10.29 30.95
N GLY A 813 -7.20 -10.87 29.85
CA GLY A 813 -6.40 -11.50 28.78
C GLY A 813 -5.65 -10.51 27.90
N VAL A 814 -6.06 -9.24 27.86
CA VAL A 814 -5.34 -8.18 27.14
C VAL A 814 -4.15 -7.75 27.99
N LEU A 815 -3.02 -8.38 27.76
CA LEU A 815 -1.85 -8.35 28.63
C LEU A 815 -0.65 -7.64 28.01
N ALA A 816 0.00 -6.77 28.78
CA ALA A 816 1.30 -6.19 28.45
C ALA A 816 2.24 -6.24 29.68
N THR A 817 3.53 -6.20 29.45
CA THR A 817 4.55 -6.10 30.51
C THR A 817 5.28 -4.77 30.36
N HIS A 818 5.30 -3.96 31.43
CA HIS A 818 6.04 -2.72 31.48
C HIS A 818 7.39 -2.92 32.19
N PRO A 819 8.51 -2.55 31.59
CA PRO A 819 9.80 -2.60 32.27
C PRO A 819 9.80 -1.63 33.46
N TRP A 820 10.61 -1.93 34.48
CA TRP A 820 10.72 -0.99 35.60
C TRP A 820 11.22 0.38 35.15
N TRP A 821 10.51 1.42 35.54
CA TRP A 821 10.89 2.81 35.23
C TRP A 821 12.35 3.09 35.59
N ASN A 822 13.08 3.73 34.67
CA ASN A 822 14.49 4.05 34.82
C ASN A 822 15.36 2.83 35.21
N GLY A 823 14.99 1.63 34.69
CA GLY A 823 15.68 0.37 35.01
C GLY A 823 15.54 -0.05 36.48
N GLY A 824 14.52 0.45 37.18
CA GLY A 824 14.31 0.17 38.61
C GLY A 824 15.24 0.95 39.56
N LYS A 825 15.94 1.97 39.05
CA LYS A 825 16.75 2.87 39.88
C LYS A 825 15.84 3.76 40.75
N ARG A 826 16.29 4.02 41.98
CA ARG A 826 15.55 4.81 42.97
C ARG A 826 15.23 6.22 42.44
N SER A 827 13.94 6.61 42.43
CA SER A 827 13.48 7.93 42.00
C SER A 827 12.08 8.23 42.56
N TYR A 828 11.98 9.18 43.48
CA TYR A 828 10.69 9.61 44.07
C TYR A 828 10.03 10.72 43.26
N TRP A 829 10.77 11.39 42.36
CA TRP A 829 10.31 12.51 41.54
C TRP A 829 9.10 12.16 40.64
N ARG A 830 9.08 10.95 40.09
CA ARG A 830 7.97 10.48 39.24
C ARG A 830 6.63 10.44 39.98
N PHE A 831 6.63 9.89 41.19
CA PHE A 831 5.43 9.78 42.02
C PHE A 831 4.96 11.15 42.51
N TYR A 832 5.88 12.04 42.83
CA TYR A 832 5.61 13.44 43.14
C TYR A 832 4.93 14.13 41.95
N MET A 833 5.46 13.98 40.71
CA MET A 833 4.92 14.64 39.50
C MET A 833 3.57 14.10 39.09
N TRP A 834 3.35 12.79 39.12
CA TRP A 834 2.04 12.20 38.84
C TRP A 834 0.99 12.71 39.80
N SER A 835 1.25 12.69 41.10
CA SER A 835 0.32 13.17 42.09
C SER A 835 0.13 14.69 42.07
N LYS A 836 1.08 15.44 41.62
CA LYS A 836 0.92 16.88 41.34
C LYS A 836 -0.16 17.12 40.26
N GLY A 837 -0.23 16.24 39.25
CA GLY A 837 -1.27 16.27 38.20
C GLY A 837 -2.60 15.78 38.73
N ASP A 838 -2.66 14.58 39.31
CA ASP A 838 -3.89 13.93 39.73
C ASP A 838 -4.67 14.72 40.81
N GLY A 839 -3.98 15.54 41.64
CA GLY A 839 -4.61 16.42 42.59
C GLY A 839 -5.63 17.41 42.01
N HIS A 840 -5.56 17.68 40.70
CA HIS A 840 -6.55 18.54 40.03
C HIS A 840 -7.94 17.88 39.91
N LEU A 841 -8.00 16.53 39.87
CA LEU A 841 -9.25 15.77 39.82
C LEU A 841 -10.22 16.10 40.95
N ILE A 842 -9.69 16.45 42.14
CA ILE A 842 -10.50 16.82 43.32
C ILE A 842 -11.41 18.02 43.01
N LYS A 843 -10.89 19.02 42.30
CA LYS A 843 -11.66 20.20 41.90
C LYS A 843 -12.52 19.93 40.67
N MET A 844 -12.04 19.14 39.71
CA MET A 844 -12.76 18.82 38.49
C MET A 844 -14.01 17.98 38.75
N TYR A 845 -13.95 17.09 39.74
CA TYR A 845 -15.01 16.12 40.03
C TYR A 845 -15.47 16.18 41.48
N PRO A 846 -16.21 17.24 41.86
CA PRO A 846 -16.74 17.38 43.26
C PRO A 846 -17.59 16.18 43.68
N GLU A 847 -18.28 15.53 42.72
CA GLU A 847 -19.12 14.35 42.98
C GLU A 847 -18.33 13.09 43.33
N LEU A 848 -17.03 13.03 42.97
CA LEU A 848 -16.10 11.96 43.33
C LEU A 848 -15.12 12.38 44.41
N THR A 849 -15.47 13.41 45.16
CA THR A 849 -14.59 13.99 46.18
C THR A 849 -15.24 13.88 47.57
N TYR A 850 -14.50 13.47 48.57
CA TYR A 850 -14.93 13.40 49.94
C TYR A 850 -13.98 14.12 50.89
N SER A 851 -14.48 14.62 51.99
CA SER A 851 -13.71 15.15 53.08
C SER A 851 -13.19 14.01 53.95
N ASP A 852 -11.90 14.00 54.26
CA ASP A 852 -11.30 13.07 55.23
C ASP A 852 -11.31 13.68 56.62
N ASP A 853 -11.53 12.87 57.66
CA ASP A 853 -11.57 13.32 59.04
C ASP A 853 -10.19 13.54 59.64
N ALA A 854 -9.15 13.05 58.95
CA ALA A 854 -7.76 13.13 59.38
C ALA A 854 -6.87 13.76 58.30
N PRO A 855 -6.02 14.71 58.67
CA PRO A 855 -5.04 15.25 57.75
C PRO A 855 -4.03 14.17 57.30
N ASN A 856 -3.59 14.24 56.04
CA ASN A 856 -2.53 13.36 55.53
C ASN A 856 -1.14 13.87 55.93
N SER A 857 -0.10 13.11 55.57
CA SER A 857 1.27 13.45 55.98
C SER A 857 1.74 14.78 55.38
N ALA A 858 1.37 15.11 54.16
CA ALA A 858 1.74 16.38 53.55
C ALA A 858 1.06 17.58 54.21
N GLU A 859 -0.21 17.43 54.62
CA GLU A 859 -0.97 18.46 55.35
C GLU A 859 -0.41 18.64 56.73
N LEU A 860 -0.03 17.56 57.45
CA LEU A 860 0.66 17.63 58.73
C LEU A 860 2.02 18.28 58.64
N LEU A 861 2.77 17.98 57.57
CA LEU A 861 4.08 18.67 57.33
C LEU A 861 3.89 20.14 57.00
N LEU A 862 2.83 20.53 56.30
CA LEU A 862 2.48 21.94 56.08
C LEU A 862 2.12 22.63 57.39
N ILE A 863 1.28 22.01 58.21
CA ILE A 863 0.95 22.54 59.55
C ILE A 863 2.22 22.70 60.41
N SER A 864 3.10 21.69 60.40
CA SER A 864 4.34 21.74 61.16
C SER A 864 5.27 22.86 60.67
N ALA A 865 5.36 23.09 59.33
CA ALA A 865 6.12 24.18 58.75
C ALA A 865 5.59 25.56 59.16
N ILE A 866 4.25 25.71 59.21
CA ILE A 866 3.60 26.95 59.69
C ILE A 866 3.94 27.17 61.18
N ILE A 867 3.77 26.12 62.01
CA ILE A 867 4.10 26.22 63.46
C ILE A 867 5.56 26.54 63.61
N THR A 868 6.45 25.93 62.87
CA THR A 868 7.91 26.19 62.88
C THR A 868 8.21 27.65 62.52
N ALA A 869 7.61 28.16 61.48
CA ALA A 869 7.79 29.53 60.99
C ALA A 869 7.30 30.56 62.04
N VAL A 870 6.09 30.37 62.59
CA VAL A 870 5.54 31.18 63.71
C VAL A 870 6.42 31.06 64.91
N GLY A 871 6.86 29.85 65.27
CA GLY A 871 7.75 29.59 66.36
C GLY A 871 9.13 30.27 66.25
N LEU A 872 9.67 30.33 65.02
CA LEU A 872 10.91 31.09 64.74
C LEU A 872 10.70 32.59 64.97
N LEU A 873 9.60 33.14 64.44
CA LEU A 873 9.25 34.52 64.68
C LEU A 873 9.05 34.79 66.19
N THR A 874 8.34 33.94 66.91
CA THR A 874 8.14 34.05 68.38
C THR A 874 9.51 34.00 69.12
N TYR A 875 10.36 33.06 68.72
CA TYR A 875 11.70 32.96 69.27
C TYR A 875 12.53 34.24 69.10
N VAL A 876 12.51 34.80 67.90
CA VAL A 876 13.26 36.02 67.56
C VAL A 876 12.75 37.21 68.38
N PHE A 877 11.46 37.36 68.62
CA PHE A 877 10.87 38.49 69.34
C PHE A 877 10.75 38.29 70.86
N THR A 878 10.61 37.06 71.38
CA THR A 878 10.29 36.80 72.77
C THR A 878 11.28 35.86 73.50
N GLY A 879 12.16 35.18 72.70
CA GLY A 879 13.07 34.17 73.27
C GLY A 879 12.41 32.82 73.60
N VAL A 880 11.10 32.62 73.31
CA VAL A 880 10.37 31.38 73.63
C VAL A 880 10.65 30.35 72.60
N THR A 881 11.23 29.19 72.97
CA THR A 881 11.66 28.10 72.11
C THR A 881 10.56 27.09 71.85
N LEU A 882 9.59 26.90 72.71
CA LEU A 882 8.57 25.83 72.71
C LEU A 882 7.79 25.73 71.39
N PRO A 883 7.25 26.79 70.75
CA PRO A 883 6.54 26.68 69.47
C PRO A 883 7.48 26.22 68.34
N LEU A 884 8.70 26.68 68.27
CA LEU A 884 9.72 26.28 67.30
C LEU A 884 10.05 24.81 67.43
N VAL A 885 10.36 24.34 68.63
CA VAL A 885 10.64 22.93 68.91
C VAL A 885 9.41 22.04 68.60
N SER A 886 8.18 22.46 68.96
CA SER A 886 6.96 21.73 68.69
C SER A 886 6.70 21.54 67.19
N GLY A 887 6.97 22.58 66.39
CA GLY A 887 6.82 22.45 64.91
C GLY A 887 7.81 21.43 64.36
N ILE A 888 9.10 21.48 64.76
CA ILE A 888 10.12 20.52 64.32
C ILE A 888 9.77 19.09 64.75
N GLN A 889 9.31 18.96 66.04
CA GLN A 889 8.90 17.66 66.59
C GLN A 889 7.69 17.08 65.82
N LEU A 890 6.70 17.91 65.52
CA LEU A 890 5.52 17.42 64.71
C LEU A 890 5.97 16.94 63.35
N ALA A 891 6.88 17.61 62.66
CA ALA A 891 7.42 17.11 61.39
C ALA A 891 8.12 15.75 61.55
N ALA A 892 8.98 15.62 62.56
CA ALA A 892 9.72 14.38 62.83
C ALA A 892 8.74 13.22 63.16
N MET A 893 7.72 13.49 63.99
CA MET A 893 6.70 12.47 64.38
C MET A 893 5.79 12.14 63.23
N THR A 894 5.51 13.07 62.31
CA THR A 894 4.77 12.78 61.09
C THR A 894 5.49 11.74 60.23
N LEU A 895 6.80 11.92 60.02
CA LEU A 895 7.58 10.95 59.25
C LEU A 895 7.72 9.61 59.97
N ALA A 896 8.01 9.62 61.29
CA ALA A 896 8.11 8.40 62.10
C ALA A 896 6.76 7.63 62.17
N GLY A 897 5.66 8.35 62.36
CA GLY A 897 4.32 7.76 62.44
C GLY A 897 3.90 7.12 61.10
N ASN A 898 4.29 7.68 59.95
CA ASN A 898 4.07 7.04 58.64
C ASN A 898 4.82 5.71 58.55
N VAL A 899 6.07 5.66 58.92
CA VAL A 899 6.87 4.42 58.92
C VAL A 899 6.26 3.39 59.88
N ALA A 900 5.91 3.82 61.10
CA ALA A 900 5.28 2.94 62.10
C ALA A 900 3.94 2.36 61.60
N HIS A 901 3.12 3.20 60.94
CA HIS A 901 1.86 2.74 60.35
C HIS A 901 2.07 1.71 59.24
N ASP A 902 3.00 1.93 58.30
CA ASP A 902 3.24 0.98 57.22
C ASP A 902 3.87 -0.33 57.72
N MET A 903 4.73 -0.26 58.75
CA MET A 903 5.22 -1.46 59.43
C MET A 903 4.07 -2.23 60.09
N PHE A 904 3.18 -1.53 60.81
CA PHE A 904 2.00 -2.16 61.41
C PHE A 904 1.09 -2.77 60.32
N ARG A 905 0.82 -2.03 59.24
CA ARG A 905 -0.05 -2.46 58.16
C ARG A 905 0.50 -3.70 57.44
N HIS A 906 1.71 -3.64 56.95
CA HIS A 906 2.26 -4.67 56.08
C HIS A 906 2.85 -5.87 56.81
N LEU A 907 3.28 -5.72 58.08
CA LEU A 907 3.85 -6.85 58.83
C LEU A 907 2.86 -7.55 59.78
N TYR A 908 1.82 -6.85 60.22
CA TYR A 908 0.89 -7.38 61.22
C TYR A 908 -0.56 -7.44 60.74
N ARG A 909 -1.15 -6.33 60.28
CA ARG A 909 -2.55 -6.28 59.98
C ARG A 909 -2.89 -7.01 58.69
N ASP A 910 -2.27 -6.63 57.60
CA ASP A 910 -2.57 -7.13 56.25
C ASP A 910 -1.65 -8.28 55.83
N LYS A 911 -0.55 -8.56 56.54
CA LYS A 911 0.45 -9.62 56.33
C LYS A 911 0.69 -9.93 54.84
N ARG A 912 0.94 -8.90 54.05
CA ARG A 912 1.09 -9.05 52.60
C ARG A 912 2.20 -10.05 52.27
N CYS A 913 1.84 -11.04 51.46
CA CYS A 913 2.78 -12.06 51.03
C CYS A 913 3.68 -11.53 49.88
N THR A 914 4.94 -11.92 49.90
CA THR A 914 5.89 -11.58 48.83
C THR A 914 5.41 -12.05 47.45
N THR A 915 4.70 -13.16 47.40
CA THR A 915 4.16 -13.73 46.16
C THR A 915 3.00 -12.90 45.56
N GLU A 916 2.15 -12.28 46.42
CA GLU A 916 1.02 -11.43 45.94
C GLU A 916 1.49 -10.17 45.22
N ILE A 917 2.68 -9.67 45.59
CA ILE A 917 3.27 -8.47 44.99
C ILE A 917 4.41 -8.79 44.01
N GLY A 918 4.66 -10.05 43.73
CA GLY A 918 5.74 -10.47 42.80
C GLY A 918 7.14 -10.12 43.30
N SER A 919 7.36 -10.03 44.66
CA SER A 919 8.65 -9.71 45.24
C SER A 919 9.47 -10.97 45.58
N THR A 920 10.77 -10.90 45.32
CA THR A 920 11.73 -11.92 45.70
C THR A 920 12.43 -11.65 47.01
N LEU A 921 12.13 -10.51 47.70
CA LEU A 921 12.82 -10.09 48.92
C LEU A 921 12.29 -10.81 50.15
N THR A 922 13.19 -11.07 51.09
CA THR A 922 12.91 -11.70 52.38
C THR A 922 13.70 -11.01 53.51
N GLY A 923 13.29 -11.26 54.77
CA GLY A 923 13.99 -10.80 55.98
C GLY A 923 14.15 -9.29 56.10
N SER A 924 15.35 -8.82 56.41
CA SER A 924 15.62 -7.41 56.65
C SER A 924 15.39 -6.53 55.42
N LYS A 925 15.64 -7.04 54.21
CA LYS A 925 15.39 -6.30 52.96
C LYS A 925 13.91 -6.03 52.74
N TRP A 926 13.02 -6.96 53.13
CA TRP A 926 11.56 -6.76 53.11
C TRP A 926 11.18 -5.65 54.07
N ILE A 927 11.69 -5.62 55.30
CA ILE A 927 11.40 -4.55 56.29
C ILE A 927 11.85 -3.20 55.77
N ILE A 928 13.03 -3.11 55.15
CA ILE A 928 13.52 -1.86 54.56
C ILE A 928 12.61 -1.42 53.41
N ALA A 929 12.10 -2.35 52.57
CA ALA A 929 11.13 -2.01 51.53
C ALA A 929 9.82 -1.48 52.10
N VAL A 930 9.33 -2.00 53.21
CA VAL A 930 8.17 -1.46 53.94
C VAL A 930 8.42 -0.04 54.42
N ILE A 931 9.61 0.25 54.97
CA ILE A 931 10.00 1.60 55.39
C ILE A 931 10.05 2.55 54.18
N GLU A 932 10.66 2.09 53.07
CA GLU A 932 10.77 2.90 51.83
C GLU A 932 9.39 3.16 51.17
N SER A 933 8.41 2.28 51.35
CA SER A 933 7.04 2.50 50.85
C SER A 933 6.38 3.73 51.46
N ALA A 934 6.63 3.99 52.75
CA ALA A 934 6.17 5.21 53.43
C ALA A 934 6.75 6.48 52.81
N VAL A 935 8.02 6.45 52.38
CA VAL A 935 8.68 7.59 51.73
C VAL A 935 8.05 7.87 50.34
N ILE A 936 7.78 6.83 49.58
CA ILE A 936 7.10 6.96 48.27
C ILE A 936 5.73 7.60 48.43
N ARG A 937 4.94 7.14 49.43
CA ARG A 937 3.62 7.69 49.70
C ARG A 937 3.67 9.16 50.14
N VAL A 938 4.58 9.52 51.02
CA VAL A 938 4.77 10.92 51.47
C VAL A 938 5.15 11.79 50.26
N ALA A 939 6.02 11.32 49.36
CA ALA A 939 6.37 12.05 48.12
C ALA A 939 5.14 12.30 47.23
N SER A 940 4.25 11.30 47.09
CA SER A 940 2.99 11.43 46.34
C SER A 940 2.05 12.44 47.01
N GLU A 941 1.84 12.36 48.34
CA GLU A 941 0.97 13.28 49.10
C GLU A 941 1.47 14.72 49.00
N VAL A 942 2.82 14.93 49.08
CA VAL A 942 3.46 16.25 48.93
C VAL A 942 3.27 16.77 47.50
N GLY A 943 3.44 15.93 46.50
CA GLY A 943 3.18 16.30 45.12
C GLY A 943 1.77 16.83 44.91
N ARG A 944 0.77 16.13 45.43
CA ARG A 944 -0.65 16.53 45.32
C ARG A 944 -0.90 17.86 46.02
N LEU A 945 -0.38 18.02 47.25
CA LEU A 945 -0.53 19.26 47.98
C LEU A 945 0.11 20.46 47.26
N ILE A 946 1.34 20.30 46.76
CA ILE A 946 2.05 21.36 46.04
C ILE A 946 1.29 21.70 44.75
N GLY A 947 0.75 20.71 44.04
CA GLY A 947 -0.06 20.94 42.87
C GLY A 947 -1.32 21.74 43.16
N GLN A 948 -2.01 21.46 44.25
CA GLN A 948 -3.19 22.21 44.70
C GLN A 948 -2.84 23.65 45.07
N LEU A 949 -1.70 23.87 45.79
CA LEU A 949 -1.25 25.19 46.16
C LEU A 949 -0.84 26.03 44.94
N GLU A 950 -0.10 25.48 44.00
CA GLU A 950 0.32 26.17 42.79
C GLU A 950 -0.89 26.58 41.93
N ARG A 951 -1.94 25.74 41.87
CA ARG A 951 -3.19 26.03 41.15
C ARG A 951 -4.15 26.92 41.97
N GLN A 952 -3.76 27.32 43.19
CA GLN A 952 -4.58 28.12 44.11
C GLN A 952 -5.91 27.43 44.51
N GLU A 953 -5.90 26.09 44.62
CA GLU A 953 -7.06 25.28 44.91
C GLU A 953 -7.25 25.06 46.42
N PHE A 954 -7.23 26.14 47.21
CA PHE A 954 -7.27 26.08 48.69
C PHE A 954 -8.53 25.38 49.24
N SER A 955 -9.65 25.44 48.52
CA SER A 955 -10.87 24.75 48.91
C SER A 955 -10.81 23.22 48.78
N SER A 956 -9.76 22.69 48.16
CA SER A 956 -9.48 21.27 48.00
C SER A 956 -8.63 20.68 49.13
N LEU A 957 -8.09 21.51 50.02
CA LEU A 957 -7.35 21.03 51.20
C LEU A 957 -8.25 20.22 52.12
N GLY A 958 -7.78 19.11 52.66
CA GLY A 958 -8.56 18.17 53.45
C GLY A 958 -9.51 17.27 52.68
N LYS A 959 -9.61 17.45 51.38
CA LYS A 959 -10.42 16.62 50.49
C LYS A 959 -9.58 15.55 49.77
N ARG A 960 -10.22 14.43 49.50
CA ARG A 960 -9.64 13.26 48.82
C ARG A 960 -10.46 12.89 47.62
N PHE A 961 -9.81 12.37 46.60
CA PHE A 961 -10.49 11.85 45.41
C PHE A 961 -10.86 10.37 45.62
N GLU A 962 -12.04 9.97 45.19
CA GLU A 962 -12.52 8.60 45.29
C GLU A 962 -12.08 7.82 44.03
N TRP A 963 -10.95 7.12 44.15
CA TRP A 963 -10.26 6.45 43.05
C TRP A 963 -11.08 5.34 42.36
N PHE A 964 -12.03 4.72 43.05
CA PHE A 964 -12.85 3.64 42.53
C PHE A 964 -14.19 4.12 41.97
N THR A 965 -14.44 5.42 41.99
CA THR A 965 -15.63 6.04 41.41
C THR A 965 -16.93 5.40 41.92
N TYR A 966 -16.92 4.96 43.20
CA TYR A 966 -18.03 4.28 43.93
C TYR A 966 -18.47 2.93 43.33
N ARG A 967 -17.66 2.25 42.50
CA ARG A 967 -18.02 1.04 41.78
C ARG A 967 -17.49 -0.25 42.36
N ALA A 968 -16.38 -0.20 43.03
CA ALA A 968 -15.77 -1.36 43.67
C ALA A 968 -16.41 -1.80 44.98
N GLY A 969 -17.70 -1.54 45.16
CA GLY A 969 -18.47 -2.00 46.29
C GLY A 969 -18.07 -1.33 47.60
N LYS A 970 -18.00 -2.10 48.69
CA LYS A 970 -17.60 -1.63 50.04
C LYS A 970 -16.16 -1.18 50.16
N GLY A 971 -15.54 -0.87 49.08
CA GLY A 971 -14.18 -0.73 48.76
C GLY A 971 -13.34 0.30 49.45
N PRO A 972 -12.25 0.68 48.76
CA PRO A 972 -11.05 1.30 49.31
C PRO A 972 -11.23 2.65 50.00
N MET A 973 -12.28 3.41 49.71
CA MET A 973 -12.54 4.67 50.42
C MET A 973 -12.57 4.50 51.96
N ASN A 974 -13.25 3.46 52.44
CA ASN A 974 -13.32 3.17 53.85
C ASN A 974 -11.99 2.69 54.42
N GLU A 975 -11.25 1.94 53.63
CA GLU A 975 -9.91 1.50 53.98
C GLU A 975 -8.93 2.69 54.00
N GLU A 976 -9.02 3.59 53.02
CA GLU A 976 -8.20 4.82 53.00
C GLU A 976 -8.48 5.70 54.24
N ARG A 977 -9.74 5.94 54.55
CA ARG A 977 -10.14 6.67 55.76
C ARG A 977 -9.65 5.99 57.06
N MET A 978 -9.79 4.68 57.12
CA MET A 978 -9.27 3.92 58.27
C MET A 978 -7.75 4.06 58.40
N ASN A 979 -7.02 3.95 57.31
CA ASN A 979 -5.57 4.11 57.25
C ASN A 979 -5.15 5.53 57.61
N SER A 980 -5.86 6.55 57.10
CA SER A 980 -5.62 7.96 57.46
C SER A 980 -5.82 8.22 58.97
N ARG A 981 -6.91 7.74 59.54
CA ARG A 981 -7.21 7.86 60.98
C ARG A 981 -6.15 7.16 61.83
N GLN A 982 -5.75 5.94 61.47
CA GLN A 982 -4.76 5.18 62.22
C GLN A 982 -3.37 5.90 62.17
N ARG A 983 -2.96 6.38 61.03
CA ARG A 983 -1.72 7.16 60.85
C ARG A 983 -1.75 8.43 61.71
N PHE A 984 -2.82 9.19 61.56
CA PHE A 984 -3.00 10.43 62.35
C PHE A 984 -2.95 10.16 63.84
N PHE A 985 -3.65 9.14 64.32
CA PHE A 985 -3.62 8.73 65.73
C PHE A 985 -2.21 8.35 66.17
N MET A 986 -1.46 7.58 65.38
CA MET A 986 -0.07 7.23 65.70
C MET A 986 0.81 8.48 65.78
N VAL A 987 0.70 9.39 64.81
CA VAL A 987 1.47 10.63 64.77
C VAL A 987 1.21 11.49 66.01
N ILE A 988 -0.08 11.71 66.33
CA ILE A 988 -0.46 12.52 67.48
C ILE A 988 0.00 11.89 68.81
N THR A 989 -0.16 10.57 68.95
CA THR A 989 0.34 9.86 70.15
C THR A 989 1.83 10.03 70.30
N MET A 990 2.62 9.80 69.25
CA MET A 990 4.06 9.95 69.23
C MET A 990 4.47 11.41 69.51
N PHE A 991 3.75 12.38 68.95
CA PHE A 991 4.00 13.80 69.17
C PHE A 991 3.73 14.22 70.61
N VAL A 992 2.61 13.82 71.24
CA VAL A 992 2.26 14.11 72.60
C VAL A 992 3.30 13.50 73.56
N VAL A 993 3.69 12.24 73.35
CA VAL A 993 4.75 11.60 74.13
C VAL A 993 6.09 12.33 74.02
N SER A 994 6.45 12.74 72.78
CA SER A 994 7.66 13.51 72.50
C SER A 994 7.70 14.87 73.28
N LEU A 995 6.56 15.60 73.21
CA LEU A 995 6.38 16.86 73.96
C LEU A 995 6.50 16.65 75.45
N ALA A 996 5.83 15.62 75.98
CA ALA A 996 5.91 15.31 77.45
C ALA A 996 7.31 14.98 77.89
N ILE A 997 8.12 14.34 77.05
CA ILE A 997 9.56 14.07 77.33
C ILE A 997 10.35 15.39 77.36
N VAL A 998 10.18 16.24 76.36
CA VAL A 998 10.88 17.56 76.36
C VAL A 998 10.50 18.39 77.55
N TYR A 999 9.21 18.51 77.86
CA TYR A 999 8.72 19.26 79.03
C TYR A 999 9.22 18.71 80.39
N LYS A 1000 9.55 17.43 80.41
CA LYS A 1000 10.12 16.84 81.69
C LYS A 1000 11.61 17.15 81.89
N TYR A 1001 12.29 17.46 80.76
CA TYR A 1001 13.74 17.75 80.76
C TYR A 1001 14.10 19.22 80.59
N GLU A 1002 13.18 20.13 80.25
CA GLU A 1002 13.21 21.58 80.41
C GLU A 1002 12.82 21.96 81.90
#